data_b7688bdc4c0170177797a33b214964f0
#
_entry.id   b7688bdc4c0170177797a33b214964f0
#
_cell.length_a   1.000
_cell.length_b   1.000
_cell.length_c   1.000
_cell.angle_alpha   90.00
_cell.angle_beta   90.00
_cell.angle_gamma   90.00
#
_symmetry.space_group_name_H-M   'P 1'
#
loop_
_entity.id
_entity.type
_entity.pdbx_description
1 polymer ?
#
loop_
_entity_poly.entity_id
_entity_poly.type
_entity_poly.pdbx_seq_one_letter_code
_entity_poly.pdbx_strand_id
1 'polypeptide(L)'
;MRIPLIIISLFCTLFLNAQSFESKVRDWATSYHPSNAKVHDTKFVSCIVDDENATIRIILDGGFKEQQFTQSSVDAIYSHVRSLVPDSKSNYDLTIETEDHAIEDLIPNFFRTEKKDNSRLLKDTYKGKAWVKNTSRPYTASKGLEGNHISLWQSHGRYYRSEKDDWYWQRPRLFGTTEDLFSQTFVIPYIIPMLQNAGAVVFTPRERDWQANEVIVDNDQPSHNGTYLETVARKHKKIKWETAPNPGFAHYKRTYENCDSPFCDGTARYIPTVDVLKEECYAQWVPNIPEDGKYAVYVAYKSYQNSADDALYEVRHKGGKTEFHVNQKIGGGTWVYLGTFEFDKGENTHGMVTLSNMSKDKNSIITADAVRFGGGMGNIVPSSYTGSILPSGLPRWAEGAKYSILWYGFPYKIHTERFGTNEYNNDIYSRSGAVNYLSGGSIYNPAEEGMGVPLDLNIAFHTDAGFNRDDSYTGSLGIYMTDYNGGKTASGMDRYASRDLASMLLTNLTTDLKKYNWSVRDIRNKDYGEARTPLSPCCILEMLSHQNFADMRKGYDPQFKFDFGRSVYKTIVKYLATLYQRSYEIQPLPVDNFSITLNEQKGTATLTWDDVADPLEPTAKAASYILYTRKGNQGFDNGVIVKGSGCEVKLNPDEVYSFKITALNKGGESFPSEVLSCGISSKNKGTILIVNAFTRLEGPKTIDTSSDCGFDIESDPGVPYGAFAGFCGNQRVFTRSRAGDESSSGLGASGSEYEGIVMMGNTFDYPAIHANAIMRSGSHSFTSCSEKSLLSGKHNLHSYPIVDMIYGVQKNFNSQTNSIIENYYNNGGKLILSAANNGGPSIGGNVSGSIAEKSSSTISGCGITFDIYRKMNPHSYCVPAPSVLSPGNDAVPILTYSNGSYAAIAKQGRFVRLGFPLESITDKNKITQLTNAFIKYIE
;
A
#
# COMPACT_ATOMS: atom_id res chain seq x y z
N MET A 1 -14.44 91.23 -19.27
CA MET A 1 -14.83 90.46 -18.11
C MET A 1 -14.98 88.97 -18.44
N ARG A 2 -13.96 88.23 -18.42
CA ARG A 2 -13.89 86.80 -18.60
C ARG A 2 -12.73 86.31 -17.72
N ILE A 3 -13.03 85.73 -16.57
CA ILE A 3 -12.25 84.84 -15.68
C ILE A 3 -13.13 84.86 -14.41
N PRO A 4 -13.64 83.80 -13.83
CA PRO A 4 -12.91 82.50 -13.58
C PRO A 4 -13.79 81.22 -13.78
N LEU A 5 -13.48 80.43 -14.74
CA LEU A 5 -14.05 79.04 -14.86
C LEU A 5 -13.03 77.94 -14.83
N ILE A 6 -11.75 78.30 -14.56
CA ILE A 6 -10.63 77.33 -14.60
C ILE A 6 -10.24 76.87 -13.20
N ILE A 7 -10.65 77.51 -12.11
CA ILE A 7 -10.23 77.05 -10.74
C ILE A 7 -11.18 76.03 -10.14
N ILE A 8 -12.43 75.88 -10.59
CA ILE A 8 -13.34 74.83 -10.11
C ILE A 8 -13.08 73.47 -10.76
N SER A 9 -12.45 73.42 -11.94
CA SER A 9 -12.09 72.16 -12.61
C SER A 9 -10.80 71.49 -12.04
N LEU A 10 -9.93 72.21 -11.34
CA LEU A 10 -8.73 71.63 -10.74
C LEU A 10 -8.94 71.11 -9.31
N PHE A 11 -10.01 71.50 -8.60
CA PHE A 11 -10.35 70.91 -7.29
C PHE A 11 -11.21 69.68 -7.38
N CYS A 12 -11.90 69.45 -8.49
CA CYS A 12 -12.67 68.20 -8.71
C CYS A 12 -11.83 67.02 -9.22
N THR A 13 -10.61 67.24 -9.70
CA THR A 13 -9.70 66.17 -10.18
C THR A 13 -8.71 65.66 -9.15
N LEU A 14 -8.71 66.26 -7.92
CA LEU A 14 -7.89 65.80 -6.81
C LEU A 14 -8.67 64.98 -5.74
N PHE A 15 -10.00 64.75 -5.97
CA PHE A 15 -10.80 63.83 -5.13
C PHE A 15 -11.12 62.51 -5.81
N LEU A 16 -10.40 62.16 -6.88
CA LEU A 16 -10.51 60.86 -7.52
C LEU A 16 -9.41 59.94 -6.97
N ASN A 17 -9.86 58.93 -6.17
CA ASN A 17 -9.14 57.72 -5.80
C ASN A 17 -8.32 57.70 -4.50
N ALA A 18 -8.82 58.20 -3.38
CA ALA A 18 -8.52 57.56 -2.10
C ALA A 18 -9.56 56.44 -1.86
N GLN A 19 -9.32 55.26 -2.41
CA GLN A 19 -10.14 54.08 -2.10
C GLN A 19 -10.18 53.88 -0.57
N SER A 20 -11.39 53.68 -0.03
CA SER A 20 -11.53 53.50 1.43
C SER A 20 -10.78 52.23 1.88
N PHE A 21 -10.32 52.17 3.11
CA PHE A 21 -9.68 50.99 3.67
C PHE A 21 -10.55 49.74 3.46
N GLU A 22 -11.85 49.84 3.75
CA GLU A 22 -12.79 48.74 3.54
C GLU A 22 -12.83 48.30 2.06
N SER A 23 -12.83 49.25 1.09
CA SER A 23 -12.79 48.90 -0.32
C SER A 23 -11.51 48.16 -0.71
N LYS A 24 -10.34 48.58 -0.21
CA LYS A 24 -9.08 47.88 -0.46
C LYS A 24 -9.07 46.47 0.10
N VAL A 25 -9.60 46.26 1.32
CA VAL A 25 -9.76 44.95 1.92
C VAL A 25 -10.72 44.07 1.14
N ARG A 26 -11.87 44.64 0.69
CA ARG A 26 -12.84 43.95 -0.15
C ARG A 26 -12.23 43.48 -1.47
N ASP A 27 -11.46 44.33 -2.15
CA ASP A 27 -10.82 44.02 -3.42
C ASP A 27 -9.74 42.94 -3.23
N TRP A 28 -8.98 43.02 -2.14
CA TRP A 28 -8.05 41.99 -1.78
C TRP A 28 -8.75 40.63 -1.52
N ALA A 29 -9.78 40.63 -0.70
CA ALA A 29 -10.49 39.39 -0.33
C ALA A 29 -11.10 38.67 -1.54
N THR A 30 -11.69 39.45 -2.48
CA THR A 30 -12.27 38.90 -3.72
C THR A 30 -11.22 38.40 -4.74
N SER A 31 -10.01 38.94 -4.68
CA SER A 31 -8.89 38.53 -5.56
C SER A 31 -7.92 37.53 -4.91
N TYR A 32 -8.12 37.23 -3.62
CA TYR A 32 -7.21 36.38 -2.91
C TYR A 32 -7.38 34.91 -3.31
N HIS A 33 -6.29 34.32 -3.73
CA HIS A 33 -6.19 32.87 -3.95
C HIS A 33 -4.90 32.36 -3.27
N PRO A 34 -4.98 31.30 -2.46
CA PRO A 34 -3.78 30.70 -1.89
C PRO A 34 -2.91 30.12 -3.02
N SER A 35 -1.60 30.32 -2.92
CA SER A 35 -0.65 29.89 -3.97
C SER A 35 -0.50 28.38 -4.10
N ASN A 36 -0.97 27.61 -3.13
CA ASN A 36 -0.72 26.19 -2.98
C ASN A 36 -1.96 25.28 -3.07
N ALA A 37 -3.15 25.87 -3.26
CA ALA A 37 -4.39 25.12 -3.35
C ALA A 37 -5.41 25.80 -4.25
N LYS A 38 -6.26 25.00 -4.91
CA LYS A 38 -7.44 25.49 -5.62
C LYS A 38 -8.61 25.51 -4.65
N VAL A 39 -8.95 26.67 -4.11
CA VAL A 39 -10.07 26.85 -3.19
C VAL A 39 -11.16 27.68 -3.85
N HIS A 40 -12.36 27.64 -3.26
CA HIS A 40 -13.47 28.51 -3.69
C HIS A 40 -13.12 29.99 -3.54
N ASP A 41 -13.79 30.84 -4.36
CA ASP A 41 -13.63 32.28 -4.27
C ASP A 41 -14.08 32.78 -2.89
N THR A 42 -13.29 33.63 -2.28
CA THR A 42 -13.58 34.25 -0.99
C THR A 42 -14.53 35.42 -1.15
N LYS A 43 -15.47 35.56 -0.23
CA LYS A 43 -16.37 36.73 -0.17
C LYS A 43 -16.05 37.55 1.06
N PHE A 44 -15.87 38.83 0.85
CA PHE A 44 -15.81 39.81 1.91
C PHE A 44 -17.20 39.98 2.56
N VAL A 45 -17.28 39.87 3.89
CA VAL A 45 -18.52 40.05 4.66
C VAL A 45 -18.57 41.45 5.26
N SER A 46 -17.59 41.82 6.10
CA SER A 46 -17.54 43.12 6.74
C SER A 46 -16.14 43.50 7.22
N CYS A 47 -15.94 44.81 7.43
CA CYS A 47 -14.77 45.38 8.11
C CYS A 47 -15.26 46.30 9.21
N ILE A 48 -15.00 45.94 10.44
CA ILE A 48 -15.43 46.68 11.65
C ILE A 48 -14.19 47.36 12.23
N VAL A 49 -14.26 48.70 12.30
CA VAL A 49 -13.21 49.50 12.94
C VAL A 49 -13.80 50.12 14.22
N ASP A 50 -13.23 49.80 15.35
CA ASP A 50 -13.62 50.31 16.63
C ASP A 50 -12.50 51.26 17.14
N ASP A 51 -12.79 52.56 17.03
CA ASP A 51 -11.83 53.61 17.43
C ASP A 51 -11.74 53.80 18.96
N GLU A 52 -12.75 53.34 19.71
CA GLU A 52 -12.71 53.40 21.18
C GLU A 52 -11.78 52.36 21.78
N ASN A 53 -11.80 51.14 21.20
CA ASN A 53 -10.98 50.01 21.66
C ASN A 53 -9.70 49.83 20.82
N ALA A 54 -9.48 50.65 19.79
CA ALA A 54 -8.35 50.58 18.87
C ALA A 54 -8.23 49.19 18.20
N THR A 55 -9.35 48.65 17.67
CA THR A 55 -9.40 47.34 17.03
C THR A 55 -9.94 47.39 15.61
N ILE A 56 -9.48 46.49 14.77
CA ILE A 56 -9.95 46.24 13.40
C ILE A 56 -10.29 44.77 13.27
N ARG A 57 -11.57 44.46 12.93
CA ARG A 57 -12.02 43.10 12.65
C ARG A 57 -12.45 42.98 11.20
N ILE A 58 -11.83 42.09 10.46
CA ILE A 58 -12.18 41.76 9.07
C ILE A 58 -12.83 40.40 9.07
N ILE A 59 -14.07 40.34 8.57
CA ILE A 59 -14.85 39.10 8.51
C ILE A 59 -15.00 38.68 7.05
N LEU A 60 -14.53 37.44 6.78
CA LEU A 60 -14.63 36.77 5.50
C LEU A 60 -15.64 35.63 5.59
N ASP A 61 -16.15 35.18 4.44
CA ASP A 61 -17.11 34.06 4.41
C ASP A 61 -16.45 32.69 4.73
N GLY A 62 -17.31 31.66 4.85
CA GLY A 62 -16.85 30.29 5.17
C GLY A 62 -15.96 29.66 4.11
N GLY A 63 -15.96 30.18 2.87
CA GLY A 63 -15.04 29.72 1.83
C GLY A 63 -13.57 29.97 2.18
N PHE A 64 -13.28 31.05 2.92
CA PHE A 64 -11.91 31.36 3.32
C PHE A 64 -11.29 30.33 4.27
N LYS A 65 -12.10 29.69 5.12
CA LYS A 65 -11.60 28.65 6.04
C LYS A 65 -11.29 27.32 5.35
N GLU A 66 -11.72 27.12 4.11
CA GLU A 66 -11.53 25.86 3.38
C GLU A 66 -10.11 25.68 2.84
N GLN A 67 -9.21 26.64 3.04
CA GLN A 67 -7.80 26.53 2.70
C GLN A 67 -6.95 25.89 3.82
N GLN A 68 -5.74 25.45 3.45
CA GLN A 68 -4.74 24.92 4.39
C GLN A 68 -3.98 26.11 5.01
N PHE A 69 -4.08 26.31 6.32
CA PHE A 69 -3.34 27.32 7.05
C PHE A 69 -2.04 26.76 7.63
N THR A 70 -0.97 27.53 7.49
CA THR A 70 0.30 27.33 8.19
C THR A 70 0.66 28.65 8.88
N GLN A 71 1.59 28.62 9.82
CA GLN A 71 2.03 29.88 10.46
C GLN A 71 2.47 30.90 9.40
N SER A 72 3.31 30.48 8.45
CA SER A 72 3.82 31.36 7.40
C SER A 72 2.76 31.93 6.47
N SER A 73 1.70 31.17 6.16
CA SER A 73 0.61 31.67 5.32
C SER A 73 -0.27 32.67 6.06
N VAL A 74 -0.53 32.43 7.34
CA VAL A 74 -1.28 33.36 8.20
C VAL A 74 -0.49 34.66 8.41
N ASP A 75 0.80 34.57 8.71
CA ASP A 75 1.69 35.74 8.85
C ASP A 75 1.73 36.57 7.56
N ALA A 76 1.77 35.94 6.38
CA ALA A 76 1.72 36.62 5.08
C ALA A 76 0.38 37.33 4.86
N ILE A 77 -0.74 36.70 5.20
CA ILE A 77 -2.08 37.30 5.12
C ILE A 77 -2.16 38.51 6.03
N TYR A 78 -1.78 38.38 7.30
CA TYR A 78 -1.78 39.51 8.23
C TYR A 78 -0.85 40.64 7.77
N SER A 79 0.36 40.34 7.29
CA SER A 79 1.30 41.35 6.78
C SER A 79 0.74 42.12 5.59
N HIS A 80 0.10 41.41 4.65
CA HIS A 80 -0.53 42.06 3.50
C HIS A 80 -1.70 42.98 3.93
N VAL A 81 -2.64 42.46 4.73
CA VAL A 81 -3.79 43.27 5.19
C VAL A 81 -3.32 44.43 6.05
N ARG A 82 -2.30 44.25 6.91
CA ARG A 82 -1.71 45.35 7.68
C ARG A 82 -1.16 46.46 6.78
N SER A 83 -0.61 46.14 5.62
CA SER A 83 -0.14 47.14 4.64
C SER A 83 -1.25 48.00 4.02
N LEU A 84 -2.53 47.54 4.11
CA LEU A 84 -3.68 48.27 3.62
C LEU A 84 -4.29 49.21 4.69
N VAL A 85 -3.93 49.01 5.97
CA VAL A 85 -4.43 49.81 7.10
C VAL A 85 -3.88 51.23 6.99
N PRO A 86 -4.70 52.30 7.16
CA PRO A 86 -4.21 53.67 7.17
C PRO A 86 -3.20 53.94 8.31
N ASP A 87 -2.23 54.78 8.05
CA ASP A 87 -1.17 55.13 9.03
C ASP A 87 -1.74 55.59 10.38
N SER A 88 -2.86 56.30 10.38
CA SER A 88 -3.56 56.79 11.57
C SER A 88 -4.12 55.64 12.47
N LYS A 89 -4.20 54.43 11.94
CA LYS A 89 -4.71 53.24 12.63
C LYS A 89 -3.69 52.08 12.63
N SER A 90 -2.44 52.35 12.33
CA SER A 90 -1.36 51.33 12.20
C SER A 90 -1.10 50.56 13.51
N ASN A 91 -1.42 51.13 14.65
CA ASN A 91 -1.30 50.54 15.99
C ASN A 91 -2.55 49.81 16.49
N TYR A 92 -3.64 49.78 15.68
CA TYR A 92 -4.86 49.06 16.08
C TYR A 92 -4.59 47.53 16.04
N ASP A 93 -5.22 46.81 16.96
CA ASP A 93 -5.23 45.36 16.93
C ASP A 93 -6.07 44.85 15.76
N LEU A 94 -5.46 44.09 14.90
CA LEU A 94 -6.08 43.54 13.70
C LEU A 94 -6.38 42.06 13.89
N THR A 95 -7.65 41.68 13.69
CA THR A 95 -8.11 40.28 13.63
C THR A 95 -8.77 40.01 12.29
N ILE A 96 -8.40 38.89 11.66
CA ILE A 96 -9.03 38.39 10.43
C ILE A 96 -9.80 37.13 10.78
N GLU A 97 -11.10 37.12 10.55
CA GLU A 97 -12.03 36.06 10.92
C GLU A 97 -12.68 35.43 9.70
N THR A 98 -12.96 34.16 9.77
CA THR A 98 -13.81 33.45 8.81
C THR A 98 -14.84 32.64 9.59
N GLU A 99 -16.14 32.91 9.35
CA GLU A 99 -17.22 32.54 10.27
C GLU A 99 -16.88 33.02 11.71
N ASP A 100 -16.86 32.13 12.69
CA ASP A 100 -16.65 32.48 14.11
C ASP A 100 -15.20 32.21 14.60
N HIS A 101 -14.21 32.08 13.65
CA HIS A 101 -12.83 31.74 13.99
C HIS A 101 -11.86 32.77 13.44
N ALA A 102 -10.94 33.22 14.28
CA ALA A 102 -9.73 33.88 13.82
C ALA A 102 -8.88 32.90 12.99
N ILE A 103 -8.27 33.38 11.90
CA ILE A 103 -7.56 32.50 10.96
C ILE A 103 -6.34 31.79 11.60
N GLU A 104 -5.71 32.38 12.60
CA GLU A 104 -4.66 31.75 13.41
C GLU A 104 -5.15 30.55 14.22
N ASP A 105 -6.44 30.54 14.61
CA ASP A 105 -7.04 29.40 15.30
C ASP A 105 -7.20 28.20 14.38
N LEU A 106 -7.18 28.41 13.07
CA LEU A 106 -7.30 27.35 12.07
C LEU A 106 -5.96 26.72 11.67
N ILE A 107 -4.82 27.22 12.20
CA ILE A 107 -3.51 26.59 12.01
C ILE A 107 -3.48 25.24 12.73
N PRO A 108 -3.19 24.11 12.03
CA PRO A 108 -2.98 22.83 12.68
C PRO A 108 -1.90 22.89 13.76
N ASN A 109 -2.11 22.18 14.85
CA ASN A 109 -1.15 22.18 15.97
C ASN A 109 0.30 21.86 15.56
N PHE A 110 0.49 21.02 14.55
CA PHE A 110 1.83 20.70 14.02
C PHE A 110 2.57 21.96 13.50
N PHE A 111 1.86 22.85 12.81
CA PHE A 111 2.44 24.05 12.18
C PHE A 111 2.50 25.29 13.09
N ARG A 112 1.91 25.25 14.28
CA ARG A 112 1.98 26.37 15.23
C ARG A 112 3.38 26.49 15.80
N THR A 113 3.98 27.68 15.72
CA THR A 113 5.32 27.98 16.26
C THR A 113 5.27 28.38 17.72
N GLU A 114 4.16 28.96 18.17
CA GLU A 114 3.95 29.40 19.54
C GLU A 114 3.20 28.34 20.36
N LYS A 115 2.13 28.73 21.02
CA LYS A 115 1.35 27.86 21.90
C LYS A 115 0.47 26.90 21.10
N LYS A 116 0.54 25.62 21.42
CA LYS A 116 -0.38 24.60 20.92
C LYS A 116 -1.79 24.80 21.50
N ASP A 117 -2.82 24.46 20.73
CA ASP A 117 -4.19 24.39 21.23
C ASP A 117 -4.40 23.06 21.97
N ASN A 118 -4.46 23.13 23.29
CA ASN A 118 -4.59 21.93 24.13
C ASN A 118 -5.95 21.24 23.98
N SER A 119 -6.98 21.92 23.47
CA SER A 119 -8.29 21.29 23.21
C SER A 119 -8.22 20.21 22.12
N ARG A 120 -7.21 20.30 21.25
CA ARG A 120 -6.95 19.38 20.12
C ARG A 120 -5.86 18.36 20.44
N LEU A 121 -5.46 18.20 21.70
CA LEU A 121 -4.47 17.23 22.16
C LEU A 121 -5.14 16.18 23.04
N LEU A 122 -4.56 14.97 23.08
CA LEU A 122 -4.98 13.93 24.00
C LEU A 122 -4.64 14.34 25.44
N LYS A 123 -5.63 14.28 26.35
CA LYS A 123 -5.42 14.50 27.78
C LYS A 123 -4.71 13.31 28.42
N ASP A 124 -5.19 12.11 28.07
CA ASP A 124 -4.66 10.85 28.55
C ASP A 124 -4.22 10.01 27.36
N THR A 125 -3.09 9.31 27.52
CA THR A 125 -2.55 8.44 26.46
C THR A 125 -2.56 6.99 26.91
N TYR A 126 -2.85 6.08 25.98
CA TYR A 126 -2.82 4.64 26.23
C TYR A 126 -1.43 4.19 26.69
N LYS A 127 -1.37 3.44 27.79
CA LYS A 127 -0.12 2.93 28.41
C LYS A 127 -0.03 1.41 28.39
N GLY A 128 -1.06 0.73 27.88
CA GLY A 128 -1.07 -0.71 27.76
C GLY A 128 -0.18 -1.23 26.63
N LYS A 129 -0.10 -2.55 26.49
CA LYS A 129 0.60 -3.19 25.37
C LYS A 129 -0.22 -3.04 24.09
N ALA A 130 0.47 -2.96 22.95
CA ALA A 130 -0.16 -2.95 21.65
C ALA A 130 -1.03 -4.20 21.46
N TRP A 131 -2.09 -4.08 20.65
CA TRP A 131 -2.97 -5.21 20.35
C TRP A 131 -2.19 -6.39 19.76
N VAL A 132 -1.30 -6.11 18.78
CA VAL A 132 -0.39 -7.09 18.19
C VAL A 132 1.02 -6.51 18.14
N LYS A 133 2.02 -7.29 18.55
CA LYS A 133 3.43 -6.93 18.45
C LYS A 133 4.23 -8.07 17.86
N ASN A 134 4.85 -7.85 16.70
CA ASN A 134 5.83 -8.78 16.13
C ASN A 134 7.12 -8.74 16.95
N THR A 135 7.41 -9.81 17.72
CA THR A 135 8.59 -9.91 18.58
C THR A 135 9.81 -10.49 17.87
N SER A 136 9.64 -11.07 16.67
CA SER A 136 10.74 -11.51 15.81
C SER A 136 11.34 -10.38 14.98
N ARG A 137 10.67 -9.22 14.92
CA ARG A 137 11.21 -8.04 14.24
C ARG A 137 12.49 -7.58 14.96
N PRO A 138 13.64 -7.42 14.26
CA PRO A 138 14.92 -7.13 14.92
C PRO A 138 15.05 -5.69 15.43
N TYR A 139 14.03 -4.85 15.28
CA TYR A 139 14.02 -3.46 15.71
C TYR A 139 12.71 -3.06 16.38
N THR A 140 12.75 -1.90 17.04
CA THR A 140 11.56 -1.18 17.56
C THR A 140 11.56 0.24 17.01
N ALA A 141 10.47 0.66 16.40
CA ALA A 141 10.32 2.00 15.82
C ALA A 141 9.98 3.04 16.90
N SER A 142 10.93 3.29 17.83
CA SER A 142 10.72 4.08 19.06
C SER A 142 10.35 5.55 18.83
N LYS A 143 10.62 6.09 17.63
CA LYS A 143 10.21 7.43 17.18
C LYS A 143 9.27 7.37 15.96
N GLY A 144 8.77 6.19 15.62
CA GLY A 144 7.74 5.95 14.62
C GLY A 144 6.36 5.86 15.26
N LEU A 145 5.66 4.80 14.96
CA LEU A 145 4.28 4.53 15.36
C LEU A 145 4.14 3.32 16.29
N GLU A 146 5.22 2.92 16.96
CA GLU A 146 5.19 1.78 17.88
C GLU A 146 4.10 1.94 18.94
N GLY A 147 3.18 0.96 18.99
CA GLY A 147 2.05 0.95 19.91
C GLY A 147 0.84 1.78 19.49
N ASN A 148 0.88 2.47 18.36
CA ASN A 148 -0.29 3.14 17.80
C ASN A 148 -1.21 2.18 17.07
N HIS A 149 -2.54 2.43 17.18
CA HIS A 149 -3.59 1.68 16.53
C HIS A 149 -4.32 2.59 15.54
N ILE A 150 -4.30 2.26 14.27
CA ILE A 150 -4.80 3.10 13.19
C ILE A 150 -5.84 2.30 12.41
N SER A 151 -6.96 2.92 12.08
CA SER A 151 -7.91 2.34 11.15
C SER A 151 -7.87 3.07 9.81
N LEU A 152 -7.79 2.30 8.74
CA LEU A 152 -7.85 2.79 7.36
C LEU A 152 -8.89 1.98 6.58
N TRP A 153 -9.60 2.61 5.65
CA TRP A 153 -10.38 1.85 4.69
C TRP A 153 -10.26 2.43 3.28
N GLN A 154 -10.21 1.48 2.34
CA GLN A 154 -10.02 1.74 0.94
C GLN A 154 -11.38 1.89 0.23
N SER A 155 -12.03 3.04 0.38
CA SER A 155 -13.31 3.39 -0.26
C SER A 155 -14.43 2.36 -0.03
N HIS A 156 -15.22 2.13 -1.04
CA HIS A 156 -16.35 1.20 -1.09
C HIS A 156 -15.91 -0.21 -1.51
N GLY A 157 -16.89 -1.03 -1.84
CA GLY A 157 -16.72 -2.33 -2.46
C GLY A 157 -18.03 -2.74 -3.15
N ARG A 158 -18.04 -3.92 -3.73
CA ARG A 158 -19.25 -4.45 -4.35
C ARG A 158 -20.30 -4.72 -3.29
N TYR A 159 -21.54 -4.29 -3.54
CA TYR A 159 -22.66 -4.46 -2.63
C TYR A 159 -23.88 -5.03 -3.35
N TYR A 160 -24.76 -5.66 -2.60
CA TYR A 160 -26.03 -6.17 -3.12
C TYR A 160 -27.05 -5.06 -3.22
N ARG A 161 -27.66 -4.95 -4.38
CA ARG A 161 -28.68 -3.96 -4.67
C ARG A 161 -30.07 -4.60 -4.68
N SER A 162 -30.77 -4.49 -3.55
CA SER A 162 -32.03 -5.20 -3.31
C SER A 162 -33.12 -4.91 -4.35
N GLU A 163 -33.19 -3.67 -4.86
CA GLU A 163 -34.15 -3.28 -5.90
C GLU A 163 -33.84 -3.82 -7.31
N LYS A 164 -32.65 -4.38 -7.50
CA LYS A 164 -32.18 -5.01 -8.75
C LYS A 164 -31.95 -6.51 -8.62
N ASP A 165 -32.00 -7.00 -7.39
CA ASP A 165 -31.74 -8.42 -7.03
C ASP A 165 -30.39 -8.90 -7.57
N ASP A 166 -29.35 -8.04 -7.51
CA ASP A 166 -28.00 -8.35 -8.04
C ASP A 166 -26.92 -7.52 -7.35
N TRP A 167 -25.68 -7.92 -7.56
CA TRP A 167 -24.47 -7.28 -7.01
C TRP A 167 -23.94 -6.17 -7.93
N TYR A 168 -23.66 -5.01 -7.36
CA TYR A 168 -23.18 -3.82 -8.09
C TYR A 168 -21.96 -3.21 -7.42
N TRP A 169 -21.09 -2.58 -8.22
CA TRP A 169 -20.14 -1.61 -7.71
C TRP A 169 -20.87 -0.35 -7.26
N GLN A 170 -20.37 0.34 -6.26
CA GLN A 170 -20.95 1.60 -5.84
C GLN A 170 -20.68 2.72 -6.84
N ARG A 171 -19.62 2.58 -7.62
CA ARG A 171 -19.22 3.58 -8.63
C ARG A 171 -19.10 2.94 -10.02
N PRO A 172 -19.24 3.76 -11.10
CA PRO A 172 -19.16 3.25 -12.47
C PRO A 172 -17.76 2.73 -12.79
N ARG A 173 -17.71 1.83 -13.79
CA ARG A 173 -16.46 1.30 -14.34
C ARG A 173 -15.91 2.28 -15.38
N LEU A 174 -14.88 3.04 -15.02
CA LEU A 174 -14.22 4.04 -15.87
C LEU A 174 -12.72 3.76 -15.95
N PHE A 175 -12.10 3.99 -17.10
CA PHE A 175 -10.65 3.88 -17.30
C PHE A 175 -10.05 2.52 -16.89
N GLY A 176 -10.77 1.43 -17.08
CA GLY A 176 -10.33 0.08 -16.74
C GLY A 176 -10.50 -0.31 -15.27
N THR A 177 -11.07 0.55 -14.44
CA THR A 177 -11.24 0.36 -13.00
C THR A 177 -12.61 0.88 -12.51
N THR A 178 -12.81 0.82 -11.21
CA THR A 178 -13.83 1.58 -10.47
C THR A 178 -13.18 2.12 -9.19
N GLU A 179 -13.73 3.17 -8.58
CA GLU A 179 -13.25 3.69 -7.30
C GLU A 179 -13.11 2.58 -6.25
N ASP A 180 -14.10 1.69 -6.20
CA ASP A 180 -14.21 0.53 -5.29
C ASP A 180 -13.00 -0.41 -5.33
N LEU A 181 -12.30 -0.47 -6.47
CA LEU A 181 -11.09 -1.26 -6.68
C LEU A 181 -9.82 -0.40 -6.67
N PHE A 182 -9.90 0.84 -7.15
CA PHE A 182 -8.72 1.63 -7.41
C PHE A 182 -8.06 2.15 -6.13
N SER A 183 -8.85 2.60 -5.15
CA SER A 183 -8.34 3.15 -3.89
C SER A 183 -7.50 2.14 -3.11
N GLN A 184 -7.87 0.84 -3.13
CA GLN A 184 -7.07 -0.19 -2.45
C GLN A 184 -5.66 -0.34 -3.01
N THR A 185 -5.41 0.05 -4.28
CA THR A 185 -4.09 -0.04 -4.92
C THR A 185 -3.08 1.01 -4.40
N PHE A 186 -3.52 1.97 -3.61
CA PHE A 186 -2.69 2.89 -2.83
C PHE A 186 -2.55 2.41 -1.39
N VAL A 187 -3.65 2.00 -0.78
CA VAL A 187 -3.74 1.72 0.65
C VAL A 187 -3.01 0.43 0.99
N ILE A 188 -3.31 -0.68 0.29
CA ILE A 188 -2.79 -2.01 0.65
C ILE A 188 -1.30 -2.16 0.33
N PRO A 189 -0.77 -1.85 -0.88
CA PRO A 189 0.63 -2.10 -1.20
C PRO A 189 1.60 -1.00 -0.75
N TYR A 190 1.11 0.20 -0.39
CA TYR A 190 2.00 1.32 -0.04
C TYR A 190 1.75 1.87 1.36
N ILE A 191 0.53 2.36 1.67
CA ILE A 191 0.28 3.09 2.93
C ILE A 191 0.36 2.15 4.12
N ILE A 192 -0.34 1.02 4.11
CA ILE A 192 -0.35 0.06 5.22
C ILE A 192 1.06 -0.48 5.52
N PRO A 193 1.87 -0.94 4.53
CA PRO A 193 3.22 -1.38 4.80
C PRO A 193 4.12 -0.30 5.42
N MET A 194 4.01 0.96 4.97
CA MET A 194 4.78 2.06 5.57
C MET A 194 4.42 2.29 7.04
N LEU A 195 3.13 2.24 7.38
CA LEU A 195 2.65 2.38 8.76
C LEU A 195 3.09 1.20 9.64
N GLN A 196 2.98 -0.02 9.13
CA GLN A 196 3.40 -1.23 9.84
C GLN A 196 4.91 -1.30 10.03
N ASN A 197 5.69 -0.87 9.05
CA ASN A 197 7.15 -0.75 9.16
C ASN A 197 7.56 0.30 10.20
N ALA A 198 6.73 1.30 10.44
CA ALA A 198 6.90 2.27 11.52
C ALA A 198 6.36 1.77 12.88
N GLY A 199 5.82 0.56 12.98
CA GLY A 199 5.37 -0.06 14.23
C GLY A 199 3.88 0.03 14.52
N ALA A 200 3.05 0.60 13.64
CA ALA A 200 1.61 0.70 13.85
C ALA A 200 0.91 -0.66 13.72
N VAL A 201 -0.16 -0.84 14.50
CA VAL A 201 -1.18 -1.85 14.28
C VAL A 201 -2.27 -1.24 13.41
N VAL A 202 -2.53 -1.83 12.24
CA VAL A 202 -3.48 -1.27 11.27
C VAL A 202 -4.68 -2.21 11.10
N PHE A 203 -5.88 -1.69 11.40
CA PHE A 203 -7.15 -2.34 11.15
C PHE A 203 -7.80 -1.81 9.87
N THR A 204 -8.46 -2.70 9.11
CA THR A 204 -9.26 -2.35 7.93
C THR A 204 -10.63 -2.98 8.01
N PRO A 205 -11.74 -2.21 7.91
CA PRO A 205 -13.09 -2.76 7.89
C PRO A 205 -13.40 -3.61 6.65
N ARG A 206 -12.65 -3.42 5.55
CA ARG A 206 -12.68 -4.30 4.37
C ARG A 206 -11.52 -5.29 4.42
N GLU A 207 -11.72 -6.49 3.82
CA GLU A 207 -10.65 -7.47 3.68
C GLU A 207 -9.44 -6.86 2.93
N ARG A 208 -8.26 -7.06 3.49
CA ARG A 208 -6.99 -6.54 2.96
C ARG A 208 -6.17 -7.55 2.19
N ASP A 209 -6.45 -8.85 2.37
CA ASP A 209 -5.71 -9.91 1.68
C ASP A 209 -6.33 -10.22 0.32
N TRP A 210 -5.52 -10.08 -0.72
CA TRP A 210 -5.94 -10.38 -2.09
C TRP A 210 -5.90 -11.87 -2.44
N GLN A 211 -5.56 -12.74 -1.49
CA GLN A 211 -5.63 -14.19 -1.65
C GLN A 211 -7.10 -14.65 -1.70
N ALA A 212 -7.50 -15.27 -2.82
CA ALA A 212 -8.85 -15.80 -2.99
C ALA A 212 -9.08 -17.13 -2.25
N ASN A 213 -8.02 -17.87 -1.95
CA ASN A 213 -8.12 -19.06 -1.11
C ASN A 213 -8.24 -18.67 0.36
N GLU A 214 -8.99 -19.44 1.12
CA GLU A 214 -9.12 -19.33 2.56
C GLU A 214 -9.06 -20.72 3.19
N VAL A 215 -8.27 -20.84 4.25
CA VAL A 215 -8.22 -22.06 5.06
C VAL A 215 -8.44 -21.66 6.50
N ILE A 216 -9.46 -22.23 7.15
CA ILE A 216 -9.74 -22.01 8.57
C ILE A 216 -9.58 -23.33 9.30
N VAL A 217 -8.72 -23.32 10.31
CA VAL A 217 -8.56 -24.43 11.25
C VAL A 217 -9.13 -24.01 12.58
N ASP A 218 -10.05 -24.82 13.12
CA ASP A 218 -10.87 -24.47 14.28
C ASP A 218 -10.92 -25.62 15.29
N ASN A 219 -11.11 -25.29 16.57
CA ASN A 219 -11.21 -26.28 17.64
C ASN A 219 -12.50 -27.11 17.60
N ASP A 220 -13.60 -26.59 17.07
CA ASP A 220 -14.87 -27.29 16.94
C ASP A 220 -14.91 -28.28 15.76
N GLN A 221 -14.01 -28.09 14.76
CA GLN A 221 -13.86 -28.95 13.61
C GLN A 221 -12.36 -29.28 13.39
N PRO A 222 -11.77 -30.06 14.32
CA PRO A 222 -10.32 -30.18 14.41
C PRO A 222 -9.62 -30.84 13.21
N SER A 223 -10.37 -31.54 12.33
CA SER A 223 -9.85 -32.15 11.10
C SER A 223 -10.45 -31.56 9.82
N HIS A 224 -11.20 -30.44 9.91
CA HIS A 224 -11.73 -29.76 8.75
C HIS A 224 -10.72 -28.71 8.24
N ASN A 225 -10.36 -28.75 6.97
CA ASN A 225 -9.37 -27.85 6.36
C ASN A 225 -7.94 -27.90 6.97
N GLY A 226 -7.63 -28.91 7.78
CA GLY A 226 -6.36 -29.06 8.47
C GLY A 226 -6.49 -29.79 9.80
N THR A 227 -5.51 -29.60 10.68
CA THR A 227 -5.49 -30.29 11.98
C THR A 227 -5.36 -29.31 13.13
N TYR A 228 -6.30 -29.38 14.11
CA TYR A 228 -6.19 -28.71 15.40
C TYR A 228 -5.74 -29.68 16.50
N LEU A 229 -4.78 -29.27 17.31
CA LEU A 229 -4.21 -30.12 18.38
C LEU A 229 -4.01 -29.31 19.67
N GLU A 230 -4.27 -29.92 20.80
CA GLU A 230 -3.93 -29.40 22.13
C GLU A 230 -2.90 -30.31 22.80
N THR A 231 -1.88 -29.70 23.42
CA THR A 231 -0.91 -30.43 24.22
C THR A 231 -1.21 -30.29 25.71
N VAL A 232 -0.80 -31.25 26.51
CA VAL A 232 -0.89 -31.22 27.97
C VAL A 232 0.50 -31.25 28.58
N ALA A 233 0.67 -30.56 29.73
CA ALA A 233 1.94 -30.55 30.44
C ALA A 233 2.35 -31.96 30.90
N ARG A 234 3.58 -32.38 30.59
CA ARG A 234 4.06 -33.76 30.87
C ARG A 234 4.01 -34.17 32.36
N LYS A 235 4.17 -33.21 33.28
CA LYS A 235 4.24 -33.46 34.73
C LYS A 235 3.07 -32.93 35.55
N HIS A 236 2.30 -32.00 35.01
CA HIS A 236 1.19 -31.36 35.71
C HIS A 236 -0.12 -31.53 34.93
N LYS A 237 -0.69 -32.76 34.95
CA LYS A 237 -1.95 -33.12 34.27
C LYS A 237 -3.16 -32.24 34.65
N LYS A 238 -3.02 -31.36 35.66
CA LYS A 238 -4.06 -30.39 36.05
C LYS A 238 -4.09 -29.16 35.15
N ILE A 239 -2.98 -28.85 34.40
CA ILE A 239 -2.93 -27.75 33.45
C ILE A 239 -3.30 -28.32 32.09
N LYS A 240 -4.50 -28.01 31.66
CA LYS A 240 -5.09 -28.48 30.39
C LYS A 240 -6.00 -27.41 29.80
N TRP A 241 -6.21 -27.48 28.52
CA TRP A 241 -7.18 -26.66 27.82
C TRP A 241 -8.60 -27.07 28.27
N GLU A 242 -9.44 -26.08 28.51
CA GLU A 242 -10.86 -26.22 28.86
C GLU A 242 -11.73 -25.37 27.94
N THR A 243 -13.01 -25.74 27.83
CA THR A 243 -13.97 -24.96 27.04
C THR A 243 -14.27 -23.63 27.74
N ALA A 244 -14.15 -22.52 27.05
CA ALA A 244 -14.45 -21.19 27.56
C ALA A 244 -15.97 -21.02 27.80
N PRO A 245 -16.37 -20.19 28.77
CA PRO A 245 -17.80 -20.05 29.12
C PRO A 245 -18.66 -19.37 28.04
N ASN A 246 -18.05 -18.57 27.14
CA ASN A 246 -18.74 -17.83 26.08
C ASN A 246 -18.57 -18.51 24.72
N PRO A 247 -19.53 -18.36 23.80
CA PRO A 247 -19.44 -18.91 22.45
C PRO A 247 -18.16 -18.43 21.73
N GLY A 248 -17.64 -19.28 20.83
CA GLY A 248 -16.50 -19.04 19.96
C GLY A 248 -16.90 -19.04 18.50
N PHE A 249 -15.87 -19.08 17.65
CA PHE A 249 -16.01 -19.21 16.20
C PHE A 249 -16.36 -20.66 15.84
N ALA A 250 -17.18 -20.84 14.79
CA ALA A 250 -17.27 -22.07 14.02
C ALA A 250 -17.73 -21.80 12.60
N HIS A 251 -17.24 -22.57 11.65
CA HIS A 251 -17.57 -22.45 10.23
C HIS A 251 -18.44 -23.62 9.76
N TYR A 252 -19.69 -23.67 10.22
CA TYR A 252 -20.63 -24.73 9.88
C TYR A 252 -21.42 -24.51 8.59
N LYS A 253 -21.50 -23.27 8.07
CA LYS A 253 -22.28 -22.88 6.90
C LYS A 253 -21.38 -22.55 5.73
N ARG A 254 -21.83 -22.85 4.52
CA ARG A 254 -21.16 -22.39 3.30
C ARG A 254 -21.39 -20.90 3.04
N THR A 255 -22.54 -20.40 3.46
CA THR A 255 -22.97 -19.00 3.33
C THR A 255 -23.60 -18.53 4.62
N TYR A 256 -23.44 -17.25 4.91
CA TYR A 256 -23.98 -16.59 6.10
C TYR A 256 -24.91 -15.45 5.70
N GLU A 257 -25.99 -15.29 6.47
CA GLU A 257 -26.96 -14.21 6.30
C GLU A 257 -26.73 -13.07 7.29
N ASN A 258 -27.42 -11.94 7.10
CA ASN A 258 -27.27 -10.74 7.95
C ASN A 258 -27.42 -11.01 9.46
N CYS A 259 -28.22 -11.98 9.87
CA CYS A 259 -28.44 -12.33 11.28
C CYS A 259 -27.45 -13.36 11.83
N ASP A 260 -26.58 -13.90 10.99
CA ASP A 260 -25.62 -14.90 11.41
C ASP A 260 -24.40 -14.24 12.04
N SER A 261 -23.74 -14.94 12.94
CA SER A 261 -22.42 -14.58 13.43
C SER A 261 -21.59 -15.85 13.62
N PRO A 262 -20.59 -16.09 12.81
CA PRO A 262 -19.74 -17.29 12.95
C PRO A 262 -19.01 -17.34 14.31
N PHE A 263 -18.86 -16.19 14.99
CA PHE A 263 -18.26 -16.11 16.33
C PHE A 263 -19.21 -16.43 17.49
N CYS A 264 -20.45 -16.84 17.17
CA CYS A 264 -21.45 -17.30 18.13
C CYS A 264 -21.89 -18.75 17.87
N ASP A 265 -21.37 -19.41 16.83
CA ASP A 265 -21.79 -20.73 16.38
C ASP A 265 -20.97 -21.87 17.03
N GLY A 266 -19.77 -21.55 17.57
CA GLY A 266 -18.83 -22.53 18.13
C GLY A 266 -18.47 -22.28 19.59
N THR A 267 -17.35 -22.86 19.99
CA THR A 267 -16.73 -22.74 21.30
C THR A 267 -15.34 -22.19 21.21
N ALA A 268 -14.87 -21.53 22.25
CA ALA A 268 -13.47 -21.19 22.42
C ALA A 268 -12.84 -22.04 23.53
N ARG A 269 -11.50 -22.07 23.53
CA ARG A 269 -10.72 -22.79 24.54
C ARG A 269 -10.02 -21.81 25.46
N TYR A 270 -9.70 -22.19 26.70
CA TYR A 270 -8.85 -21.39 27.58
C TYR A 270 -7.94 -22.30 28.42
N ILE A 271 -6.85 -21.72 28.90
CA ILE A 271 -5.87 -22.36 29.77
C ILE A 271 -5.26 -21.32 30.71
N PRO A 272 -4.96 -21.64 31.97
CA PRO A 272 -4.20 -20.79 32.86
C PRO A 272 -2.77 -20.55 32.33
N THR A 273 -2.27 -19.34 32.55
CA THR A 273 -0.88 -18.97 32.21
C THR A 273 0.12 -19.67 33.11
N VAL A 274 1.32 -19.93 32.59
CA VAL A 274 2.47 -20.46 33.30
C VAL A 274 3.72 -19.66 32.96
N ASP A 275 4.74 -19.68 33.84
CA ASP A 275 6.06 -19.10 33.62
C ASP A 275 7.19 -20.13 33.61
N VAL A 276 6.85 -21.41 33.66
CA VAL A 276 7.79 -22.52 33.72
C VAL A 276 7.63 -23.43 32.51
N LEU A 277 8.69 -23.60 31.73
CA LEU A 277 8.71 -24.40 30.49
C LEU A 277 8.21 -25.87 30.69
N LYS A 278 8.33 -26.43 31.90
CA LYS A 278 7.84 -27.80 32.20
C LYS A 278 6.31 -27.91 32.22
N GLU A 279 5.65 -26.78 32.35
CA GLU A 279 4.19 -26.65 32.46
C GLU A 279 3.58 -26.07 31.18
N GLU A 280 4.44 -25.77 30.20
CA GLU A 280 4.01 -25.21 28.93
C GLU A 280 3.12 -26.16 28.15
N CYS A 281 2.00 -25.62 27.67
CA CYS A 281 1.02 -26.28 26.81
C CYS A 281 0.79 -25.44 25.57
N TYR A 282 0.41 -26.10 24.49
CA TYR A 282 0.17 -25.45 23.20
C TYR A 282 -1.20 -25.80 22.65
N ALA A 283 -1.82 -24.80 21.98
CA ALA A 283 -2.81 -25.03 20.95
C ALA A 283 -2.13 -24.84 19.59
N GLN A 284 -2.40 -25.71 18.61
CA GLN A 284 -1.73 -25.76 17.31
C GLN A 284 -2.76 -25.90 16.19
N TRP A 285 -2.59 -25.07 15.15
CA TRP A 285 -3.42 -25.08 13.94
C TRP A 285 -2.52 -25.34 12.73
N VAL A 286 -2.68 -26.51 12.10
CA VAL A 286 -1.92 -26.93 10.92
C VAL A 286 -2.87 -26.89 9.71
N PRO A 287 -2.78 -25.90 8.82
CA PRO A 287 -3.67 -25.75 7.68
C PRO A 287 -3.32 -26.75 6.56
N ASN A 288 -4.33 -27.19 5.80
CA ASN A 288 -4.14 -27.85 4.52
C ASN A 288 -4.19 -26.82 3.39
N ILE A 289 -3.06 -26.22 3.08
CA ILE A 289 -2.94 -25.14 2.10
C ILE A 289 -3.23 -25.65 0.68
N PRO A 290 -4.17 -25.05 -0.07
CA PRO A 290 -4.58 -25.56 -1.39
C PRO A 290 -3.54 -25.38 -2.48
N GLU A 291 -2.72 -24.32 -2.40
CA GLU A 291 -1.65 -24.05 -3.36
C GLU A 291 -0.52 -23.23 -2.72
N ASP A 292 0.69 -23.35 -3.26
CA ASP A 292 1.83 -22.52 -2.83
C ASP A 292 1.48 -21.02 -3.00
N GLY A 293 1.73 -20.22 -1.97
CA GLY A 293 1.43 -18.79 -2.08
C GLY A 293 1.61 -18.01 -0.78
N LYS A 294 1.25 -16.72 -0.88
CA LYS A 294 1.19 -15.81 0.26
C LYS A 294 -0.22 -15.79 0.83
N TYR A 295 -0.32 -15.97 2.13
CA TYR A 295 -1.57 -15.96 2.88
C TYR A 295 -1.43 -15.04 4.10
N ALA A 296 -2.38 -14.14 4.28
CA ALA A 296 -2.51 -13.43 5.54
C ALA A 296 -2.95 -14.40 6.64
N VAL A 297 -2.36 -14.28 7.81
CA VAL A 297 -2.69 -15.10 8.99
C VAL A 297 -3.46 -14.24 9.97
N TYR A 298 -4.65 -14.72 10.34
CA TYR A 298 -5.52 -14.10 11.32
C TYR A 298 -5.80 -15.11 12.44
N VAL A 299 -5.82 -14.63 13.68
CA VAL A 299 -6.15 -15.43 14.85
C VAL A 299 -7.44 -14.94 15.50
N ALA A 300 -8.21 -15.85 16.07
CA ALA A 300 -9.38 -15.57 16.88
C ALA A 300 -9.16 -16.00 18.33
N TYR A 301 -9.73 -15.26 19.27
CA TYR A 301 -9.70 -15.55 20.71
C TYR A 301 -10.84 -14.81 21.42
N LYS A 302 -11.05 -15.09 22.70
CA LYS A 302 -11.99 -14.36 23.56
C LYS A 302 -11.24 -13.47 24.54
N SER A 303 -11.73 -12.25 24.75
CA SER A 303 -11.23 -11.33 25.77
C SER A 303 -12.00 -11.49 27.08
N TYR A 304 -11.27 -11.64 28.16
CA TYR A 304 -11.79 -11.63 29.53
C TYR A 304 -10.99 -10.63 30.37
N GLN A 305 -11.54 -10.24 31.52
CA GLN A 305 -10.87 -9.29 32.41
C GLN A 305 -9.49 -9.79 32.87
N ASN A 306 -9.33 -11.10 33.04
CA ASN A 306 -8.09 -11.77 33.43
C ASN A 306 -7.33 -12.39 32.26
N SER A 307 -7.60 -12.03 31.00
CA SER A 307 -6.78 -12.47 29.86
C SER A 307 -5.36 -11.92 29.96
N ALA A 308 -4.39 -12.67 29.43
CA ALA A 308 -3.01 -12.22 29.30
C ALA A 308 -2.88 -11.09 28.25
N ASP A 309 -1.94 -10.18 28.48
CA ASP A 309 -1.63 -9.11 27.52
C ASP A 309 -0.37 -9.39 26.69
N ASP A 310 0.15 -10.62 26.76
CA ASP A 310 1.36 -11.07 26.05
C ASP A 310 1.25 -12.53 25.54
N ALA A 311 0.05 -12.93 25.10
CA ALA A 311 -0.17 -14.27 24.54
C ALA A 311 0.78 -14.52 23.37
N LEU A 312 1.60 -15.57 23.47
CA LEU A 312 2.66 -15.86 22.51
C LEU A 312 2.14 -16.75 21.37
N TYR A 313 1.98 -16.16 20.20
CA TYR A 313 1.71 -16.85 18.94
C TYR A 313 3.01 -17.02 18.13
N GLU A 314 3.26 -18.22 17.63
CA GLU A 314 4.32 -18.55 16.68
C GLU A 314 3.68 -18.96 15.35
N VAL A 315 4.01 -18.23 14.26
CA VAL A 315 3.64 -18.58 12.89
C VAL A 315 4.86 -19.24 12.23
N ARG A 316 4.75 -20.52 11.87
CA ARG A 316 5.74 -21.23 11.04
C ARG A 316 5.34 -21.11 9.58
N HIS A 317 6.29 -20.74 8.72
CA HIS A 317 6.12 -20.46 7.31
C HIS A 317 7.40 -20.80 6.54
N LYS A 318 7.41 -20.66 5.23
CA LYS A 318 8.57 -21.00 4.37
C LYS A 318 9.87 -20.29 4.78
N GLY A 319 9.80 -19.12 5.37
CA GLY A 319 10.95 -18.34 5.87
C GLY A 319 11.44 -18.71 7.27
N GLY A 320 10.80 -19.68 7.91
CA GLY A 320 11.10 -20.10 9.28
C GLY A 320 9.95 -19.86 10.23
N LYS A 321 10.17 -19.16 11.34
CA LYS A 321 9.14 -18.84 12.32
C LYS A 321 9.14 -17.36 12.65
N THR A 322 7.94 -16.80 12.85
CA THR A 322 7.75 -15.43 13.31
C THR A 322 6.87 -15.45 14.55
N GLU A 323 7.30 -14.76 15.59
CA GLU A 323 6.63 -14.72 16.90
C GLU A 323 5.90 -13.39 17.10
N PHE A 324 4.74 -13.47 17.75
CA PHE A 324 3.90 -12.32 18.07
C PHE A 324 3.45 -12.39 19.52
N HIS A 325 3.48 -11.26 20.22
CA HIS A 325 2.66 -11.06 21.40
C HIS A 325 1.32 -10.43 21.01
N VAL A 326 0.24 -11.05 21.43
CA VAL A 326 -1.14 -10.55 21.26
C VAL A 326 -1.70 -10.19 22.63
N ASN A 327 -2.19 -8.96 22.77
CA ASN A 327 -2.87 -8.52 23.97
C ASN A 327 -4.32 -9.02 23.95
N GLN A 328 -4.58 -10.16 24.57
CA GLN A 328 -5.91 -10.77 24.61
C GLN A 328 -6.91 -10.07 25.56
N LYS A 329 -6.51 -9.01 26.26
CA LYS A 329 -7.44 -8.16 27.05
C LYS A 329 -8.37 -7.34 26.18
N ILE A 330 -7.98 -7.10 24.92
CA ILE A 330 -8.71 -6.29 23.93
C ILE A 330 -8.86 -7.03 22.61
N GLY A 331 -9.84 -6.66 21.80
CA GLY A 331 -9.99 -7.13 20.41
C GLY A 331 -10.41 -8.59 20.28
N GLY A 332 -10.94 -9.23 21.32
CA GLY A 332 -11.45 -10.62 21.23
C GLY A 332 -12.80 -10.72 20.51
N GLY A 333 -13.06 -11.89 19.91
CA GLY A 333 -14.29 -12.18 19.18
C GLY A 333 -14.28 -11.67 17.73
N THR A 334 -13.10 -11.48 17.15
CA THR A 334 -12.90 -11.08 15.75
C THR A 334 -11.63 -11.68 15.17
N TRP A 335 -11.41 -11.50 13.86
CA TRP A 335 -10.18 -11.86 13.18
C TRP A 335 -9.08 -10.81 13.43
N VAL A 336 -8.00 -11.22 14.06
CA VAL A 336 -6.85 -10.37 14.41
C VAL A 336 -5.68 -10.69 13.49
N TYR A 337 -5.29 -9.76 12.63
CA TYR A 337 -4.22 -9.91 11.67
C TYR A 337 -2.84 -9.94 12.34
N LEU A 338 -2.06 -10.99 12.06
CA LEU A 338 -0.66 -11.12 12.51
C LEU A 338 0.34 -10.70 11.43
N GLY A 339 0.17 -11.17 10.20
CA GLY A 339 1.09 -10.92 9.10
C GLY A 339 0.69 -11.71 7.85
N THR A 340 1.38 -11.45 6.74
CA THR A 340 1.24 -12.24 5.49
C THR A 340 2.52 -13.02 5.25
N PHE A 341 2.40 -14.35 5.07
CA PHE A 341 3.53 -15.28 4.99
C PHE A 341 3.40 -16.22 3.79
N GLU A 342 4.53 -16.75 3.34
CA GLU A 342 4.56 -17.78 2.29
C GLU A 342 4.38 -19.17 2.88
N PHE A 343 3.46 -19.95 2.31
CA PHE A 343 3.19 -21.33 2.67
C PHE A 343 3.35 -22.26 1.46
N ASP A 344 3.77 -23.49 1.72
CA ASP A 344 3.73 -24.57 0.75
C ASP A 344 2.38 -25.26 0.75
N LYS A 345 1.97 -25.77 -0.40
CA LYS A 345 0.77 -26.57 -0.58
C LYS A 345 0.76 -27.78 0.35
N GLY A 346 -0.43 -28.10 0.85
CA GLY A 346 -0.71 -29.28 1.69
C GLY A 346 -0.60 -28.99 3.18
N GLU A 347 -0.78 -30.05 3.97
CA GLU A 347 -0.64 -30.01 5.43
C GLU A 347 0.79 -30.43 5.81
N ASN A 348 1.51 -29.53 6.50
CA ASN A 348 2.89 -29.81 6.90
C ASN A 348 3.28 -29.08 8.20
N THR A 349 4.26 -29.59 8.92
CA THR A 349 4.73 -29.02 10.19
C THR A 349 5.56 -27.74 10.04
N HIS A 350 5.85 -27.33 8.80
CA HIS A 350 6.55 -26.08 8.50
C HIS A 350 5.57 -24.93 8.19
N GLY A 351 4.28 -25.20 8.11
CA GLY A 351 3.23 -24.22 7.86
C GLY A 351 2.14 -24.34 8.90
N MET A 352 2.28 -23.72 10.09
CA MET A 352 1.29 -23.80 11.17
C MET A 352 1.35 -22.57 12.08
N VAL A 353 0.30 -22.41 12.88
CA VAL A 353 0.29 -21.47 14.01
C VAL A 353 0.27 -22.24 15.32
N THR A 354 1.04 -21.78 16.29
CA THR A 354 1.09 -22.32 17.64
C THR A 354 0.84 -21.20 18.64
N LEU A 355 0.00 -21.45 19.65
CA LEU A 355 -0.24 -20.55 20.79
C LEU A 355 0.25 -21.25 22.06
N SER A 356 1.17 -20.59 22.77
CA SER A 356 1.69 -21.05 24.06
C SER A 356 0.92 -20.45 25.22
N ASN A 357 0.77 -21.21 26.33
CA ASN A 357 0.25 -20.67 27.58
C ASN A 357 1.32 -19.99 28.46
N MET A 358 2.54 -19.83 27.93
CA MET A 358 3.58 -19.04 28.59
C MET A 358 3.23 -17.55 28.64
N SER A 359 3.31 -16.97 29.85
CA SER A 359 3.13 -15.53 30.06
C SER A 359 3.92 -15.05 31.27
N LYS A 360 4.25 -13.78 31.32
CA LYS A 360 4.83 -13.13 32.51
C LYS A 360 3.79 -12.86 33.60
N ASP A 361 2.50 -12.86 33.23
CA ASP A 361 1.38 -12.71 34.18
C ASP A 361 0.86 -14.10 34.59
N LYS A 362 1.21 -14.52 35.82
CA LYS A 362 0.92 -15.88 36.36
C LYS A 362 -0.54 -16.11 36.75
N ASN A 363 -1.34 -15.06 36.84
CA ASN A 363 -2.72 -15.15 37.31
C ASN A 363 -3.74 -14.92 36.19
N SER A 364 -3.26 -14.95 34.96
CA SER A 364 -4.04 -14.73 33.75
C SER A 364 -4.46 -16.05 33.10
N ILE A 365 -5.29 -15.91 32.08
CA ILE A 365 -5.64 -17.01 31.16
C ILE A 365 -5.25 -16.63 29.74
N ILE A 366 -4.99 -17.65 28.93
CA ILE A 366 -4.86 -17.55 27.49
C ILE A 366 -6.06 -18.24 26.86
N THR A 367 -6.65 -17.60 25.86
CA THR A 367 -7.78 -18.16 25.10
C THR A 367 -7.35 -18.49 23.67
N ALA A 368 -7.88 -19.56 23.14
CA ALA A 368 -7.69 -20.05 21.78
C ALA A 368 -9.03 -20.27 21.11
N ASP A 369 -9.10 -20.01 19.81
CA ASP A 369 -10.29 -20.23 19.01
C ASP A 369 -9.84 -20.72 17.62
N ALA A 370 -10.15 -20.05 16.54
CA ALA A 370 -9.77 -20.42 15.20
C ALA A 370 -8.56 -19.64 14.66
N VAL A 371 -7.91 -20.20 13.63
CA VAL A 371 -6.90 -19.51 12.82
C VAL A 371 -7.30 -19.57 11.37
N ARG A 372 -7.28 -18.38 10.70
CA ARG A 372 -7.61 -18.20 9.29
C ARG A 372 -6.35 -17.86 8.50
N PHE A 373 -6.17 -18.52 7.35
CA PHE A 373 -5.12 -18.30 6.38
C PHE A 373 -5.75 -17.87 5.06
N GLY A 374 -5.47 -16.65 4.63
CA GLY A 374 -5.97 -16.07 3.39
C GLY A 374 -7.25 -15.24 3.55
N GLY A 375 -7.54 -14.42 2.53
CA GLY A 375 -8.69 -13.53 2.48
C GLY A 375 -10.00 -14.23 2.14
N GLY A 376 -9.97 -15.13 1.18
CA GLY A 376 -11.09 -15.96 0.77
C GLY A 376 -12.06 -15.33 -0.21
N MET A 377 -13.02 -16.14 -0.62
CA MET A 377 -14.17 -15.70 -1.45
C MET A 377 -15.25 -15.10 -0.56
N GLY A 378 -16.04 -14.18 -1.12
CA GLY A 378 -17.25 -13.70 -0.47
C GLY A 378 -18.22 -14.84 -0.19
N ASN A 379 -18.73 -14.92 1.04
CA ASN A 379 -19.63 -15.96 1.52
C ASN A 379 -20.86 -15.42 2.25
N ILE A 380 -21.07 -14.11 2.19
CA ILE A 380 -22.24 -13.48 2.81
C ILE A 380 -23.36 -13.35 1.78
N VAL A 381 -24.55 -13.76 2.18
CA VAL A 381 -25.78 -13.65 1.39
C VAL A 381 -26.68 -12.60 2.04
N PRO A 382 -26.93 -11.47 1.37
CA PRO A 382 -27.86 -10.46 1.89
C PRO A 382 -29.27 -11.04 2.03
N SER A 383 -30.04 -10.57 3.01
CA SER A 383 -31.43 -10.96 3.15
C SER A 383 -32.27 -10.48 1.97
N SER A 384 -32.99 -11.37 1.33
CA SER A 384 -33.82 -11.09 0.16
C SER A 384 -35.29 -11.27 0.43
N TYR A 385 -36.13 -10.47 -0.25
CA TYR A 385 -37.57 -10.69 -0.32
C TYR A 385 -37.96 -11.85 -1.26
N THR A 386 -37.06 -12.29 -2.16
CA THR A 386 -37.35 -13.25 -3.24
C THR A 386 -36.74 -14.66 -3.03
N GLY A 387 -35.95 -14.87 -2.00
CA GLY A 387 -35.67 -16.21 -1.46
C GLY A 387 -34.47 -16.99 -2.04
N SER A 388 -33.67 -16.49 -3.00
CA SER A 388 -32.51 -17.24 -3.54
C SER A 388 -31.37 -16.31 -3.97
N ILE A 389 -30.77 -15.62 -2.99
CA ILE A 389 -29.58 -14.80 -3.27
C ILE A 389 -28.34 -15.68 -3.22
N LEU A 390 -27.44 -15.46 -4.16
CA LEU A 390 -26.09 -16.02 -4.15
C LEU A 390 -25.11 -15.01 -3.58
N PRO A 391 -23.96 -15.44 -3.04
CA PRO A 391 -22.83 -14.57 -2.74
C PRO A 391 -22.38 -13.82 -4.01
N SER A 392 -21.55 -12.80 -3.83
CA SER A 392 -21.06 -11.93 -4.92
C SER A 392 -20.36 -12.67 -6.06
N GLY A 393 -19.84 -13.88 -5.80
CA GLY A 393 -19.00 -14.64 -6.71
C GLY A 393 -17.57 -14.08 -6.85
N LEU A 394 -17.23 -13.03 -6.08
CA LEU A 394 -15.91 -12.40 -6.06
C LEU A 394 -15.16 -12.70 -4.76
N PRO A 395 -13.83 -12.53 -4.75
CA PRO A 395 -13.06 -12.54 -3.51
C PRO A 395 -13.56 -11.47 -2.52
N ARG A 396 -13.49 -11.77 -1.22
CA ARG A 396 -13.99 -10.88 -0.13
C ARG A 396 -13.36 -9.48 -0.20
N TRP A 397 -12.11 -9.34 -0.62
CA TRP A 397 -11.46 -8.04 -0.79
C TRP A 397 -12.16 -7.10 -1.79
N ALA A 398 -12.95 -7.66 -2.72
CA ALA A 398 -13.73 -6.88 -3.68
C ALA A 398 -15.10 -6.46 -3.13
N GLU A 399 -15.56 -7.06 -2.04
CA GLU A 399 -16.84 -6.75 -1.42
C GLU A 399 -16.77 -5.50 -0.50
N GLY A 400 -17.91 -4.90 -0.23
CA GLY A 400 -18.06 -3.79 0.71
C GLY A 400 -17.72 -4.19 2.15
N ALA A 401 -17.47 -3.21 2.98
CA ALA A 401 -17.07 -3.40 4.38
C ALA A 401 -18.10 -4.17 5.19
N LYS A 402 -19.40 -3.95 4.93
CA LYS A 402 -20.49 -4.66 5.60
C LYS A 402 -20.28 -6.17 5.64
N TYR A 403 -19.91 -6.76 4.50
CA TYR A 403 -19.75 -8.22 4.37
C TYR A 403 -18.51 -8.73 5.10
N SER A 404 -17.40 -7.99 5.02
CA SER A 404 -16.21 -8.30 5.80
C SER A 404 -16.44 -8.20 7.30
N ILE A 405 -17.13 -7.17 7.77
CA ILE A 405 -17.42 -6.93 9.20
C ILE A 405 -18.33 -8.00 9.78
N LEU A 406 -19.34 -8.48 9.03
CA LEU A 406 -20.15 -9.63 9.43
C LEU A 406 -19.25 -10.86 9.58
N TRP A 407 -18.41 -11.16 8.59
CA TRP A 407 -17.46 -12.29 8.64
C TRP A 407 -16.44 -12.15 9.78
N TYR A 408 -16.15 -10.92 10.21
CA TYR A 408 -15.28 -10.62 11.36
C TYR A 408 -16.02 -10.76 12.71
N GLY A 409 -17.30 -11.13 12.73
CA GLY A 409 -18.05 -11.37 13.96
C GLY A 409 -18.57 -10.13 14.66
N PHE A 410 -18.58 -8.98 13.99
CA PHE A 410 -19.16 -7.76 14.58
C PHE A 410 -20.67 -7.91 14.75
N PRO A 411 -21.27 -7.27 15.79
CA PRO A 411 -22.70 -7.38 16.06
C PRO A 411 -23.57 -6.90 14.91
N TYR A 412 -24.75 -7.51 14.78
CA TYR A 412 -25.76 -7.18 13.77
C TYR A 412 -26.01 -5.68 13.62
N LYS A 413 -26.15 -4.95 14.76
CA LYS A 413 -26.36 -3.49 14.78
C LYS A 413 -25.27 -2.68 14.07
N ILE A 414 -24.05 -3.23 13.93
CA ILE A 414 -22.93 -2.55 13.30
C ILE A 414 -22.96 -2.65 11.78
N HIS A 415 -23.32 -3.79 11.24
CA HIS A 415 -23.29 -4.05 9.80
C HIS A 415 -24.67 -4.01 9.14
N THR A 416 -25.76 -3.90 9.91
CA THR A 416 -27.15 -3.86 9.41
C THR A 416 -27.96 -2.79 10.13
N GLU A 417 -27.45 -1.57 10.24
CA GLU A 417 -28.08 -0.45 10.94
C GLU A 417 -29.49 -0.12 10.38
N ARG A 418 -29.71 -0.33 9.08
CA ARG A 418 -31.00 -0.10 8.41
C ARG A 418 -31.84 -1.38 8.31
N PHE A 419 -31.64 -2.34 9.22
CA PHE A 419 -32.42 -3.57 9.32
C PHE A 419 -32.56 -4.36 8.01
N GLY A 420 -31.49 -4.37 7.19
CA GLY A 420 -31.48 -5.10 5.91
C GLY A 420 -32.32 -4.46 4.79
N THR A 421 -32.87 -3.27 4.98
CA THR A 421 -33.74 -2.60 3.99
C THR A 421 -32.95 -1.76 2.96
N ASN A 422 -31.68 -1.43 3.26
CA ASN A 422 -30.84 -0.61 2.41
C ASN A 422 -29.36 -1.02 2.54
N GLU A 423 -28.96 -1.96 1.71
CA GLU A 423 -27.58 -2.51 1.71
C GLU A 423 -26.51 -1.45 1.42
N TYR A 424 -26.82 -0.46 0.59
CA TYR A 424 -25.93 0.65 0.30
C TYR A 424 -25.62 1.47 1.57
N ASN A 425 -26.66 1.89 2.28
CA ASN A 425 -26.47 2.62 3.53
C ASN A 425 -25.86 1.75 4.63
N ASN A 426 -26.23 0.47 4.70
CA ASN A 426 -25.62 -0.47 5.64
C ASN A 426 -24.11 -0.53 5.42
N ASP A 427 -23.63 -0.60 4.18
CA ASP A 427 -22.20 -0.63 3.88
C ASP A 427 -21.50 0.68 4.30
N ILE A 428 -22.10 1.85 4.04
CA ILE A 428 -21.54 3.16 4.45
C ILE A 428 -21.39 3.25 5.97
N TYR A 429 -22.45 2.93 6.72
CA TYR A 429 -22.43 3.05 8.18
C TYR A 429 -21.58 1.97 8.86
N SER A 430 -21.45 0.80 8.25
CA SER A 430 -20.66 -0.30 8.80
C SER A 430 -19.16 0.04 8.95
N ARG A 431 -18.60 0.90 8.10
CA ARG A 431 -17.19 1.30 8.14
C ARG A 431 -16.89 2.06 9.44
N SER A 432 -17.62 3.15 9.68
CA SER A 432 -17.49 3.95 10.90
C SER A 432 -18.05 3.24 12.14
N GLY A 433 -19.12 2.47 11.99
CA GLY A 433 -19.65 1.62 13.06
C GLY A 433 -18.64 0.60 13.57
N ALA A 434 -17.92 -0.05 12.65
CA ALA A 434 -16.88 -1.01 13.00
C ALA A 434 -15.74 -0.39 13.80
N VAL A 435 -15.21 0.78 13.38
CA VAL A 435 -14.12 1.42 14.11
C VAL A 435 -14.57 1.94 15.47
N ASN A 436 -15.81 2.43 15.62
CA ASN A 436 -16.36 2.84 16.89
C ASN A 436 -16.54 1.62 17.83
N TYR A 437 -17.07 0.49 17.34
CA TYR A 437 -17.21 -0.73 18.13
C TYR A 437 -15.84 -1.35 18.48
N LEU A 438 -14.90 -1.34 17.55
CA LEU A 438 -13.52 -1.80 17.84
C LEU A 438 -12.89 -0.98 18.97
N SER A 439 -13.12 0.35 18.99
CA SER A 439 -12.57 1.25 20.00
C SER A 439 -13.41 1.37 21.27
N GLY A 440 -14.66 0.97 21.25
CA GLY A 440 -15.57 1.04 22.40
C GLY A 440 -15.03 0.32 23.62
N GLY A 441 -15.16 0.92 24.82
CA GLY A 441 -14.56 0.46 26.07
C GLY A 441 -13.09 0.79 26.24
N SER A 442 -12.41 1.38 25.23
CA SER A 442 -11.04 1.84 25.36
C SER A 442 -10.96 3.22 26.03
N ILE A 443 -9.71 3.62 26.40
CA ILE A 443 -9.45 4.96 26.95
C ILE A 443 -9.86 6.08 25.98
N TYR A 444 -9.89 5.82 24.67
CA TYR A 444 -10.26 6.82 23.67
C TYR A 444 -11.75 6.80 23.30
N ASN A 445 -12.48 5.76 23.74
CA ASN A 445 -13.94 5.66 23.57
C ASN A 445 -14.60 4.95 24.76
N PRO A 446 -14.52 5.53 25.99
CA PRO A 446 -14.89 4.83 27.22
C PRO A 446 -16.40 4.67 27.41
N ALA A 447 -17.24 5.44 26.75
CA ALA A 447 -18.69 5.42 26.92
C ALA A 447 -19.40 4.39 26.04
N GLU A 448 -18.79 3.98 24.94
CA GLU A 448 -19.37 3.00 24.03
C GLU A 448 -18.98 1.58 24.40
N GLU A 449 -19.90 0.63 24.19
CA GLU A 449 -19.59 -0.79 24.26
C GLU A 449 -18.75 -1.24 23.06
N GLY A 450 -17.74 -2.09 23.29
CA GLY A 450 -16.92 -2.56 22.18
C GLY A 450 -15.78 -3.48 22.59
N MET A 451 -14.76 -3.54 21.74
CA MET A 451 -13.64 -4.49 21.85
C MET A 451 -12.43 -3.92 22.60
N GLY A 452 -12.46 -2.66 23.02
CA GLY A 452 -11.42 -2.03 23.86
C GLY A 452 -10.13 -1.64 23.14
N VAL A 453 -10.06 -1.68 21.81
CA VAL A 453 -8.84 -1.33 21.06
C VAL A 453 -8.71 0.19 20.98
N PRO A 454 -7.63 0.81 21.51
CA PRO A 454 -7.49 2.26 21.58
C PRO A 454 -7.08 2.84 20.22
N LEU A 455 -8.05 3.11 19.33
CA LEU A 455 -7.81 3.68 18.01
C LEU A 455 -7.43 5.17 18.11
N ASP A 456 -6.25 5.50 17.58
CA ASP A 456 -5.68 6.87 17.58
C ASP A 456 -6.34 7.77 16.54
N LEU A 457 -6.56 7.26 15.35
CA LEU A 457 -7.18 7.97 14.23
C LEU A 457 -7.77 7.00 13.19
N ASN A 458 -8.62 7.58 12.33
CA ASN A 458 -9.20 6.89 11.18
C ASN A 458 -9.05 7.72 9.91
N ILE A 459 -8.81 7.08 8.76
CA ILE A 459 -8.81 7.74 7.45
C ILE A 459 -9.58 6.90 6.45
N ALA A 460 -10.57 7.55 5.80
CA ALA A 460 -11.27 7.01 4.65
C ALA A 460 -10.56 7.45 3.36
N PHE A 461 -10.14 6.51 2.54
CA PHE A 461 -9.49 6.80 1.24
C PHE A 461 -10.49 6.61 0.11
N HIS A 462 -10.79 7.68 -0.59
CA HIS A 462 -11.73 7.73 -1.70
C HIS A 462 -11.09 8.30 -2.96
N THR A 463 -11.82 8.24 -4.07
CA THR A 463 -11.52 9.00 -5.28
C THR A 463 -12.75 9.77 -5.72
N ASP A 464 -12.60 11.07 -5.90
CA ASP A 464 -13.70 12.00 -6.17
C ASP A 464 -14.24 11.89 -7.60
N ALA A 465 -15.40 12.51 -7.82
CA ALA A 465 -16.02 12.71 -9.10
C ALA A 465 -15.78 14.15 -9.57
N GLY A 466 -14.97 14.34 -10.56
CA GLY A 466 -14.71 15.64 -11.15
C GLY A 466 -13.80 15.51 -12.36
N PHE A 467 -13.95 16.34 -13.37
CA PHE A 467 -13.12 16.25 -14.56
C PHE A 467 -12.81 17.64 -15.10
N ASN A 468 -11.66 17.74 -15.76
CA ASN A 468 -11.22 18.94 -16.45
C ASN A 468 -11.01 18.63 -17.93
N ARG A 469 -11.61 19.47 -18.80
CA ARG A 469 -11.55 19.27 -20.26
C ARG A 469 -10.19 19.65 -20.86
N ASP A 470 -9.41 20.43 -20.14
CA ASP A 470 -8.07 20.89 -20.53
C ASP A 470 -6.94 19.99 -20.06
N ASP A 471 -7.26 18.78 -19.58
CA ASP A 471 -6.33 17.82 -19.00
C ASP A 471 -5.54 18.33 -17.77
N SER A 472 -6.02 19.39 -17.11
CA SER A 472 -5.48 19.80 -15.82
C SER A 472 -5.92 18.83 -14.71
N TYR A 473 -5.13 18.75 -13.63
CA TYR A 473 -5.49 17.91 -12.49
C TYR A 473 -6.72 18.46 -11.74
N THR A 474 -7.63 17.58 -11.39
CA THR A 474 -8.63 17.81 -10.35
C THR A 474 -7.95 17.76 -8.98
N GLY A 475 -7.17 16.72 -8.73
CA GLY A 475 -6.30 16.59 -7.56
C GLY A 475 -7.02 16.19 -6.27
N SER A 476 -6.28 16.31 -5.14
CA SER A 476 -6.73 15.81 -3.84
C SER A 476 -7.63 16.80 -3.09
N LEU A 477 -8.56 16.25 -2.28
CA LEU A 477 -9.51 16.99 -1.44
C LEU A 477 -9.58 16.35 -0.06
N GLY A 478 -9.68 17.16 1.00
CA GLY A 478 -9.86 16.69 2.38
C GLY A 478 -11.26 17.03 2.90
N ILE A 479 -11.92 16.05 3.56
CA ILE A 479 -13.24 16.27 4.16
C ILE A 479 -13.20 15.88 5.63
N TYR A 480 -13.74 16.73 6.49
CA TYR A 480 -13.85 16.52 7.92
C TYR A 480 -15.22 16.99 8.41
N MET A 481 -15.57 16.72 9.66
CA MET A 481 -16.80 17.20 10.29
C MET A 481 -16.55 17.57 11.75
N THR A 482 -16.88 18.79 12.12
CA THR A 482 -16.75 19.29 13.52
C THR A 482 -18.05 19.27 14.28
N ASP A 483 -19.18 19.45 13.61
CA ASP A 483 -20.51 19.62 14.22
C ASP A 483 -21.19 18.26 14.48
N TYR A 484 -20.57 17.45 15.34
CA TYR A 484 -21.12 16.17 15.79
C TYR A 484 -20.64 15.86 17.19
N ASN A 485 -21.46 15.17 17.99
CA ASN A 485 -21.16 14.79 19.37
C ASN A 485 -20.74 16.01 20.24
N GLY A 486 -21.44 17.14 20.08
CA GLY A 486 -21.11 18.38 20.80
C GLY A 486 -19.74 18.98 20.45
N GLY A 487 -19.25 18.73 19.22
CA GLY A 487 -17.93 19.19 18.76
C GLY A 487 -16.74 18.45 19.37
N LYS A 488 -16.96 17.28 19.98
CA LYS A 488 -15.93 16.49 20.65
C LYS A 488 -15.80 15.08 20.10
N THR A 489 -14.60 14.52 20.17
CA THR A 489 -14.37 13.09 20.05
C THR A 489 -14.83 12.38 21.35
N ALA A 490 -14.88 11.04 21.34
CA ALA A 490 -15.22 10.30 22.57
C ALA A 490 -14.19 10.45 23.69
N SER A 491 -12.94 10.79 23.38
CA SER A 491 -11.90 11.12 24.36
C SER A 491 -12.01 12.55 24.92
N GLY A 492 -13.01 13.33 24.48
CA GLY A 492 -13.23 14.73 24.86
C GLY A 492 -12.35 15.77 24.16
N MET A 493 -11.56 15.33 23.16
CA MET A 493 -10.76 16.23 22.33
C MET A 493 -11.67 16.99 21.34
N ASP A 494 -11.28 18.20 20.98
CA ASP A 494 -12.01 19.01 20.01
C ASP A 494 -11.95 18.39 18.62
N ARG A 495 -13.06 18.31 17.90
CA ARG A 495 -13.12 17.75 16.54
C ARG A 495 -12.36 18.58 15.50
N TYR A 496 -11.91 19.78 15.82
CA TYR A 496 -10.92 20.48 15.01
C TYR A 496 -9.60 19.71 14.85
N ALA A 497 -9.30 18.74 15.73
CA ALA A 497 -8.24 17.77 15.50
C ALA A 497 -8.41 16.97 14.18
N SER A 498 -9.64 16.70 13.75
CA SER A 498 -9.93 16.10 12.44
C SER A 498 -9.63 17.06 11.28
N ARG A 499 -9.91 18.36 11.45
CA ARG A 499 -9.50 19.40 10.51
C ARG A 499 -7.98 19.49 10.40
N ASP A 500 -7.27 19.45 11.54
CA ASP A 500 -5.82 19.46 11.57
C ASP A 500 -5.25 18.31 10.76
N LEU A 501 -5.79 17.08 10.88
CA LEU A 501 -5.38 15.93 10.10
C LEU A 501 -5.59 16.14 8.59
N ALA A 502 -6.80 16.57 8.18
CA ALA A 502 -7.12 16.83 6.78
C ALA A 502 -6.24 17.94 6.17
N SER A 503 -6.03 19.04 6.92
CA SER A 503 -5.19 20.16 6.51
C SER A 503 -3.72 19.74 6.36
N MET A 504 -3.18 18.96 7.30
CA MET A 504 -1.81 18.44 7.23
C MET A 504 -1.60 17.50 6.06
N LEU A 505 -2.58 16.61 5.76
CA LEU A 505 -2.53 15.73 4.60
C LEU A 505 -2.37 16.53 3.30
N LEU A 506 -3.22 17.51 3.06
CA LEU A 506 -3.17 18.30 1.83
C LEU A 506 -1.93 19.20 1.77
N THR A 507 -1.50 19.81 2.88
CA THR A 507 -0.27 20.62 2.94
C THR A 507 0.96 19.79 2.59
N ASN A 508 1.07 18.58 3.14
CA ASN A 508 2.21 17.70 2.84
C ASN A 508 2.14 17.15 1.40
N LEU A 509 0.96 16.78 0.90
CA LEU A 509 0.79 16.36 -0.51
C LEU A 509 1.22 17.45 -1.48
N THR A 510 0.90 18.74 -1.21
CA THR A 510 1.36 19.88 -2.01
C THR A 510 2.89 19.94 -2.09
N THR A 511 3.56 19.73 -0.97
CA THR A 511 5.02 19.81 -0.87
C THR A 511 5.70 18.58 -1.49
N ASP A 512 5.25 17.39 -1.09
CA ASP A 512 5.89 16.13 -1.45
C ASP A 512 5.68 15.73 -2.92
N LEU A 513 4.54 16.13 -3.51
CA LEU A 513 4.19 15.82 -4.89
C LEU A 513 4.45 16.99 -5.86
N LYS A 514 5.17 18.02 -5.42
CA LYS A 514 5.50 19.19 -6.26
C LYS A 514 6.17 18.81 -7.58
N LYS A 515 7.01 17.77 -7.59
CA LYS A 515 7.69 17.28 -8.83
C LYS A 515 6.71 16.80 -9.92
N TYR A 516 5.47 16.48 -9.55
CA TYR A 516 4.41 16.08 -10.48
C TYR A 516 3.49 17.25 -10.87
N ASN A 517 3.71 18.44 -10.31
CA ASN A 517 2.77 19.57 -10.36
C ASN A 517 1.37 19.17 -9.86
N TRP A 518 1.32 18.31 -8.84
CA TRP A 518 0.07 17.79 -8.31
C TRP A 518 -0.77 18.90 -7.70
N SER A 519 -2.07 18.85 -7.96
CA SER A 519 -3.03 19.82 -7.45
C SER A 519 -3.65 19.33 -6.14
N VAL A 520 -3.83 20.23 -5.19
CA VAL A 520 -4.70 20.02 -4.05
C VAL A 520 -5.82 21.06 -4.07
N ARG A 521 -6.93 20.70 -3.48
CA ARG A 521 -8.12 21.56 -3.38
C ARG A 521 -8.35 22.00 -1.93
N ASP A 522 -9.54 22.43 -1.68
CA ASP A 522 -10.07 22.83 -0.37
C ASP A 522 -10.10 21.68 0.66
N ILE A 523 -10.21 22.05 1.93
CA ILE A 523 -10.61 21.15 3.02
C ILE A 523 -12.03 21.53 3.44
N ARG A 524 -12.97 20.57 3.39
CA ARG A 524 -14.39 20.82 3.56
C ARG A 524 -14.93 20.29 4.88
N ASN A 525 -15.63 21.16 5.61
CA ASN A 525 -16.46 20.73 6.74
C ASN A 525 -17.83 20.29 6.21
N LYS A 526 -18.00 18.97 5.98
CA LYS A 526 -19.22 18.43 5.35
C LYS A 526 -19.79 17.25 6.11
N ASP A 527 -21.11 17.18 6.15
CA ASP A 527 -21.86 16.12 6.80
C ASP A 527 -21.89 14.83 5.95
N TYR A 528 -20.72 14.17 5.85
CA TYR A 528 -20.61 12.81 5.32
C TYR A 528 -20.50 11.81 6.47
N GLY A 529 -21.17 10.66 6.35
CA GLY A 529 -21.20 9.63 7.40
C GLY A 529 -19.82 9.24 7.91
N GLU A 530 -18.87 9.00 7.01
CA GLU A 530 -17.51 8.58 7.34
C GLU A 530 -16.63 9.69 7.95
N ALA A 531 -16.98 10.96 7.78
CA ALA A 531 -16.32 12.08 8.46
C ALA A 531 -17.00 12.43 9.79
N ARG A 532 -18.31 12.21 9.88
CA ARG A 532 -19.15 12.57 11.04
C ARG A 532 -19.09 11.53 12.15
N THR A 533 -19.39 10.26 11.82
CA THR A 533 -19.72 9.26 12.83
C THR A 533 -18.52 8.64 13.57
N PRO A 534 -17.29 8.60 13.05
CA PRO A 534 -16.15 8.14 13.87
C PRO A 534 -15.95 9.02 15.11
N LEU A 535 -15.71 8.36 16.25
CA LEU A 535 -15.58 9.01 17.57
C LEU A 535 -14.12 9.32 17.95
N SER A 536 -13.15 8.93 17.15
CA SER A 536 -11.75 9.40 17.20
C SER A 536 -11.45 10.32 16.02
N PRO A 537 -10.32 11.04 15.98
CA PRO A 537 -9.97 11.90 14.86
C PRO A 537 -10.11 11.19 13.51
N CYS A 538 -10.81 11.81 12.57
CA CYS A 538 -11.14 11.20 11.29
C CYS A 538 -11.23 12.22 10.17
N CYS A 539 -10.82 11.83 8.96
CA CYS A 539 -11.10 12.55 7.75
C CYS A 539 -11.31 11.61 6.57
N ILE A 540 -11.97 12.10 5.52
CA ILE A 540 -11.99 11.48 4.21
C ILE A 540 -10.91 12.17 3.39
N LEU A 541 -10.06 11.41 2.74
CA LEU A 541 -9.10 11.87 1.75
C LEU A 541 -9.54 11.40 0.37
N GLU A 542 -10.08 12.32 -0.42
CA GLU A 542 -10.27 12.14 -1.85
C GLU A 542 -8.90 12.26 -2.51
N MET A 543 -8.30 11.12 -2.85
CA MET A 543 -6.90 11.07 -3.30
C MET A 543 -6.69 11.77 -4.65
N LEU A 544 -7.64 11.58 -5.55
CA LEU A 544 -7.66 12.07 -6.93
C LEU A 544 -9.09 11.93 -7.49
N SER A 545 -9.34 12.38 -8.73
CA SER A 545 -10.61 12.08 -9.39
C SER A 545 -10.52 10.90 -10.34
N HIS A 546 -11.34 9.86 -10.09
CA HIS A 546 -11.44 8.70 -10.99
C HIS A 546 -12.14 9.00 -12.33
N GLN A 547 -12.74 10.20 -12.48
CA GLN A 547 -13.35 10.65 -13.73
C GLN A 547 -12.39 11.50 -14.57
N ASN A 548 -11.31 12.01 -14.00
CA ASN A 548 -10.36 12.87 -14.69
C ASN A 548 -9.21 12.07 -15.29
N PHE A 549 -9.06 12.10 -16.60
CA PHE A 549 -8.02 11.35 -17.30
C PHE A 549 -6.60 11.72 -16.83
N ALA A 550 -6.34 13.02 -16.61
CA ALA A 550 -5.04 13.46 -16.11
C ALA A 550 -4.71 12.89 -14.72
N ASP A 551 -5.69 12.87 -13.81
CA ASP A 551 -5.56 12.28 -12.47
C ASP A 551 -5.31 10.77 -12.56
N MET A 552 -6.12 10.05 -13.37
CA MET A 552 -6.02 8.61 -13.54
C MET A 552 -4.68 8.20 -14.16
N ARG A 553 -4.13 8.97 -15.10
CA ARG A 553 -2.81 8.75 -15.68
C ARG A 553 -1.70 8.79 -14.60
N LYS A 554 -1.81 9.70 -13.62
CA LYS A 554 -0.93 9.73 -12.45
C LYS A 554 -1.27 8.65 -11.45
N GLY A 555 -2.55 8.45 -11.19
CA GLY A 555 -3.00 7.41 -10.27
C GLY A 555 -2.58 5.99 -10.66
N TYR A 556 -2.38 5.69 -11.94
CA TYR A 556 -1.84 4.40 -12.38
C TYR A 556 -0.31 4.29 -12.27
N ASP A 557 0.42 5.40 -12.16
CA ASP A 557 1.87 5.40 -12.03
C ASP A 557 2.32 4.84 -10.66
N PRO A 558 3.04 3.70 -10.60
CA PRO A 558 3.46 3.11 -9.33
C PRO A 558 4.39 4.00 -8.50
N GLN A 559 5.22 4.83 -9.15
CA GLN A 559 6.08 5.78 -8.44
C GLN A 559 5.27 6.90 -7.78
N PHE A 560 4.25 7.41 -8.47
CA PHE A 560 3.31 8.38 -7.89
C PHE A 560 2.59 7.78 -6.67
N LYS A 561 2.13 6.53 -6.77
CA LYS A 561 1.50 5.83 -5.63
C LYS A 561 2.43 5.70 -4.43
N PHE A 562 3.70 5.37 -4.65
CA PHE A 562 4.70 5.30 -3.60
C PHE A 562 4.89 6.67 -2.93
N ASP A 563 5.09 7.73 -3.71
CA ASP A 563 5.33 9.08 -3.18
C ASP A 563 4.09 9.64 -2.47
N PHE A 564 2.89 9.39 -3.02
CA PHE A 564 1.62 9.72 -2.38
C PHE A 564 1.46 8.99 -1.04
N GLY A 565 1.66 7.67 -1.04
CA GLY A 565 1.59 6.85 0.17
C GLY A 565 2.60 7.29 1.22
N ARG A 566 3.81 7.66 0.81
CA ARG A 566 4.85 8.18 1.70
C ARG A 566 4.46 9.53 2.31
N SER A 567 3.84 10.43 1.54
CA SER A 567 3.33 11.70 2.05
C SER A 567 2.24 11.51 3.10
N VAL A 568 1.30 10.59 2.85
CA VAL A 568 0.26 10.21 3.83
C VAL A 568 0.89 9.63 5.10
N TYR A 569 1.82 8.68 4.95
CA TYR A 569 2.54 8.07 6.06
C TYR A 569 3.28 9.12 6.90
N LYS A 570 4.05 10.01 6.28
CA LYS A 570 4.76 11.11 6.98
C LYS A 570 3.79 11.99 7.76
N THR A 571 2.64 12.29 7.16
CA THR A 571 1.60 13.10 7.82
C THR A 571 1.05 12.42 9.06
N ILE A 572 0.72 11.14 8.98
CA ILE A 572 0.22 10.36 10.12
C ILE A 572 1.25 10.34 11.25
N VAL A 573 2.54 10.11 10.95
CA VAL A 573 3.61 10.15 11.96
C VAL A 573 3.69 11.51 12.64
N LYS A 574 3.71 12.61 11.87
CA LYS A 574 3.80 13.99 12.38
C LYS A 574 2.56 14.36 13.19
N TYR A 575 1.38 13.98 12.73
CA TYR A 575 0.11 14.21 13.41
C TYR A 575 0.06 13.50 14.77
N LEU A 576 0.34 12.18 14.80
CA LEU A 576 0.35 11.43 16.06
C LEU A 576 1.47 11.86 17.01
N ALA A 577 2.66 12.20 16.48
CA ALA A 577 3.71 12.78 17.30
C ALA A 577 3.26 14.07 17.99
N THR A 578 2.46 14.90 17.31
CA THR A 578 1.87 16.12 17.87
C THR A 578 0.82 15.80 18.93
N LEU A 579 -0.12 14.89 18.66
CA LEU A 579 -1.13 14.46 19.64
C LEU A 579 -0.53 13.92 20.92
N TYR A 580 0.56 13.15 20.82
CA TYR A 580 1.28 12.53 21.92
C TYR A 580 2.39 13.42 22.50
N GLN A 581 2.60 14.59 21.93
CA GLN A 581 3.65 15.55 22.34
C GLN A 581 5.04 14.88 22.43
N ARG A 582 5.39 14.08 21.43
CA ARG A 582 6.66 13.33 21.33
C ARG A 582 7.45 13.67 20.08
N SER A 583 8.76 13.44 20.11
CA SER A 583 9.61 13.54 18.93
C SER A 583 9.33 12.38 17.96
N TYR A 584 9.60 12.62 16.68
CA TYR A 584 9.45 11.62 15.61
C TYR A 584 10.69 11.53 14.73
N GLU A 585 10.81 10.42 14.06
CA GLU A 585 11.67 10.21 12.89
C GLU A 585 10.84 9.53 11.79
N ILE A 586 11.12 9.87 10.55
CA ILE A 586 10.49 9.21 9.38
C ILE A 586 11.41 8.07 8.94
N GLN A 587 10.84 6.93 8.56
CA GLN A 587 11.61 5.81 8.02
C GLN A 587 12.41 6.25 6.78
N PRO A 588 13.63 5.68 6.55
CA PRO A 588 14.46 6.02 5.40
C PRO A 588 13.78 5.65 4.06
N LEU A 589 14.36 6.14 2.95
CA LEU A 589 14.07 5.61 1.61
C LEU A 589 14.76 4.25 1.42
N PRO A 590 14.28 3.41 0.46
CA PRO A 590 14.96 2.17 0.10
C PRO A 590 16.40 2.44 -0.33
N VAL A 591 17.29 1.48 -0.03
CA VAL A 591 18.68 1.53 -0.52
C VAL A 591 18.73 1.37 -2.04
N ASP A 592 19.83 1.82 -2.63
CA ASP A 592 20.05 1.75 -4.07
C ASP A 592 21.39 1.04 -4.38
N ASN A 593 21.66 0.78 -5.67
CA ASN A 593 22.95 0.33 -6.15
C ASN A 593 23.42 -0.99 -5.50
N PHE A 594 22.45 -1.89 -5.22
CA PHE A 594 22.72 -3.17 -4.57
C PHE A 594 23.54 -4.09 -5.44
N SER A 595 24.52 -4.79 -4.84
CA SER A 595 25.52 -5.60 -5.52
C SER A 595 26.01 -6.74 -4.64
N ILE A 596 26.30 -7.89 -5.26
CA ILE A 596 26.92 -9.04 -4.61
C ILE A 596 28.18 -9.44 -5.36
N THR A 597 29.28 -9.64 -4.64
CA THR A 597 30.54 -10.21 -5.15
C THR A 597 30.90 -11.48 -4.40
N LEU A 598 31.32 -12.54 -5.13
CA LEU A 598 31.73 -13.80 -4.53
C LEU A 598 33.23 -13.82 -4.21
N ASN A 599 33.57 -14.44 -3.09
CA ASN A 599 34.91 -14.92 -2.80
C ASN A 599 34.86 -16.45 -2.66
N GLU A 600 35.10 -17.16 -3.75
CA GLU A 600 34.97 -18.61 -3.82
C GLU A 600 35.98 -19.30 -2.91
N GLN A 601 37.22 -18.76 -2.78
CA GLN A 601 38.27 -19.33 -1.94
C GLN A 601 37.92 -19.31 -0.45
N LYS A 602 37.24 -18.25 -0.02
CA LYS A 602 36.76 -18.10 1.36
C LYS A 602 35.36 -18.72 1.59
N GLY A 603 34.64 -19.03 0.54
CA GLY A 603 33.26 -19.47 0.63
C GLY A 603 32.32 -18.34 1.15
N THR A 604 32.57 -17.09 0.69
CA THR A 604 31.79 -15.93 1.17
C THR A 604 31.23 -15.08 0.02
N ALA A 605 30.20 -14.31 0.30
CA ALA A 605 29.68 -13.24 -0.55
C ALA A 605 29.80 -11.90 0.17
N THR A 606 30.27 -10.89 -0.52
CA THR A 606 30.27 -9.49 -0.06
C THR A 606 29.09 -8.77 -0.70
N LEU A 607 28.20 -8.23 0.13
CA LEU A 607 27.04 -7.46 -0.24
C LEU A 607 27.34 -5.98 -0.01
N THR A 608 27.00 -5.12 -0.98
CA THR A 608 27.17 -3.66 -0.87
C THR A 608 25.97 -2.93 -1.45
N TRP A 609 25.65 -1.77 -0.90
CA TRP A 609 24.55 -0.89 -1.33
C TRP A 609 24.88 0.55 -1.02
N ASP A 610 24.07 1.48 -1.48
CA ASP A 610 24.23 2.90 -1.23
C ASP A 610 22.97 3.48 -0.54
N ASP A 611 23.16 4.47 0.32
CA ASP A 611 22.08 5.22 0.96
C ASP A 611 21.36 6.12 -0.03
N VAL A 612 20.07 6.29 0.18
CA VAL A 612 19.24 7.26 -0.54
C VAL A 612 18.77 8.34 0.42
N ALA A 613 19.22 9.57 0.22
CA ALA A 613 18.76 10.72 0.99
C ALA A 613 17.35 11.15 0.57
N ASP A 614 16.51 11.49 1.56
CA ASP A 614 15.21 12.14 1.31
C ASP A 614 15.37 13.66 1.47
N PRO A 615 15.40 14.44 0.38
CA PRO A 615 15.62 15.88 0.45
C PRO A 615 14.45 16.63 1.10
N LEU A 616 13.27 16.00 1.17
CA LEU A 616 12.05 16.58 1.74
C LEU A 616 11.85 16.20 3.22
N GLU A 617 12.69 15.28 3.77
CA GLU A 617 12.53 14.80 5.14
C GLU A 617 13.89 14.52 5.80
N PRO A 618 14.50 15.51 6.42
CA PRO A 618 15.84 15.38 7.02
C PRO A 618 15.93 14.32 8.12
N THR A 619 14.81 13.93 8.75
CA THR A 619 14.78 12.90 9.79
C THR A 619 14.86 11.48 9.21
N ALA A 620 14.65 11.31 7.90
CA ALA A 620 14.62 10.02 7.21
C ALA A 620 16.01 9.47 6.87
N LYS A 621 17.00 9.73 7.71
CA LYS A 621 18.37 9.26 7.51
C LYS A 621 18.52 7.83 8.02
N ALA A 622 19.14 6.94 7.22
CA ALA A 622 19.48 5.59 7.66
C ALA A 622 20.51 5.62 8.79
N ALA A 623 20.32 4.81 9.83
CA ALA A 623 21.23 4.60 10.95
C ALA A 623 21.86 3.20 10.92
N SER A 624 21.18 2.25 10.30
CA SER A 624 21.57 0.85 10.10
C SER A 624 20.70 0.24 9.00
N TYR A 625 20.88 -1.04 8.75
CA TYR A 625 20.16 -1.78 7.70
C TYR A 625 19.69 -3.12 8.26
N ILE A 626 18.73 -3.75 7.58
CA ILE A 626 18.33 -5.12 7.84
C ILE A 626 18.65 -5.95 6.59
N LEU A 627 19.41 -7.00 6.79
CA LEU A 627 19.67 -8.02 5.79
C LEU A 627 18.68 -9.16 5.98
N TYR A 628 17.84 -9.41 4.99
CA TYR A 628 16.97 -10.58 4.91
C TYR A 628 17.59 -11.63 4.00
N THR A 629 17.57 -12.88 4.44
CA THR A 629 18.15 -14.01 3.72
C THR A 629 17.08 -15.05 3.39
N ARG A 630 17.16 -15.57 2.16
CA ARG A 630 16.36 -16.70 1.70
C ARG A 630 17.27 -17.75 1.09
N LYS A 631 17.03 -19.02 1.38
CA LYS A 631 17.75 -20.16 0.80
C LYS A 631 16.87 -20.92 -0.20
N GLY A 632 17.38 -21.14 -1.39
CA GLY A 632 16.66 -21.84 -2.45
C GLY A 632 15.27 -21.26 -2.73
N ASN A 633 14.24 -22.09 -2.61
CA ASN A 633 12.82 -21.72 -2.80
C ASN A 633 12.07 -21.48 -1.47
N GLN A 634 12.79 -21.30 -0.37
CA GLN A 634 12.16 -20.94 0.90
C GLN A 634 11.66 -19.50 0.90
N GLY A 635 11.03 -19.03 2.00
CA GLY A 635 10.72 -17.63 2.23
C GLY A 635 11.92 -16.90 2.87
N PHE A 636 11.82 -15.58 2.96
CA PHE A 636 12.80 -14.77 3.70
C PHE A 636 12.64 -14.97 5.22
N ASP A 637 13.78 -14.92 5.92
CA ASP A 637 13.85 -14.91 7.39
C ASP A 637 13.35 -13.58 7.99
N ASN A 638 13.43 -13.43 9.31
CA ASN A 638 13.03 -12.20 10.00
C ASN A 638 14.07 -11.07 9.93
N GLY A 639 15.18 -11.27 9.22
CA GLY A 639 16.25 -10.32 9.03
C GLY A 639 17.19 -10.14 10.21
N VAL A 640 18.36 -9.61 9.93
CA VAL A 640 19.41 -9.29 10.93
C VAL A 640 19.90 -7.87 10.72
N ILE A 641 20.16 -7.13 11.82
CA ILE A 641 20.67 -5.76 11.74
C ILE A 641 22.13 -5.77 11.30
N VAL A 642 22.46 -4.94 10.29
CA VAL A 642 23.78 -4.69 9.76
C VAL A 642 24.14 -3.22 9.94
N LYS A 643 25.36 -2.95 10.36
CA LYS A 643 25.92 -1.59 10.45
C LYS A 643 26.78 -1.28 9.23
N GLY A 644 26.63 -0.10 8.67
CA GLY A 644 27.32 0.29 7.43
C GLY A 644 26.67 -0.27 6.16
N SER A 645 27.09 0.22 5.00
CA SER A 645 26.50 -0.04 3.69
C SER A 645 27.09 -1.29 2.99
N GLY A 646 27.44 -2.31 3.76
CA GLY A 646 27.88 -3.60 3.26
C GLY A 646 28.15 -4.61 4.37
N CYS A 647 28.17 -5.89 3.98
CA CYS A 647 28.49 -7.01 4.87
C CYS A 647 29.04 -8.20 4.10
N GLU A 648 29.71 -9.11 4.82
CA GLU A 648 30.14 -10.41 4.30
C GLU A 648 29.27 -11.53 4.87
N VAL A 649 28.81 -12.43 4.03
CA VAL A 649 27.98 -13.59 4.39
C VAL A 649 28.67 -14.87 3.98
N LYS A 650 28.68 -15.87 4.88
CA LYS A 650 29.22 -17.20 4.59
C LYS A 650 28.19 -18.02 3.80
N LEU A 651 28.68 -18.71 2.76
CA LEU A 651 27.86 -19.55 1.88
C LEU A 651 28.22 -21.01 2.03
N ASN A 652 27.21 -21.89 1.95
CA ASN A 652 27.44 -23.33 1.75
C ASN A 652 27.52 -23.61 0.25
N PRO A 653 28.39 -24.52 -0.20
CA PRO A 653 28.42 -24.98 -1.60
C PRO A 653 27.06 -25.58 -2.02
N ASP A 654 26.74 -25.43 -3.31
CA ASP A 654 25.54 -25.97 -3.96
C ASP A 654 24.19 -25.49 -3.40
N GLU A 655 24.21 -24.39 -2.61
CA GLU A 655 23.02 -23.68 -2.14
C GLU A 655 22.85 -22.34 -2.86
N VAL A 656 21.60 -21.98 -3.17
CA VAL A 656 21.23 -20.65 -3.66
C VAL A 656 20.89 -19.77 -2.47
N TYR A 657 21.51 -18.60 -2.39
CA TYR A 657 21.16 -17.55 -1.42
C TYR A 657 20.58 -16.35 -2.14
N SER A 658 19.47 -15.84 -1.64
CA SER A 658 18.87 -14.60 -2.10
C SER A 658 18.79 -13.60 -0.95
N PHE A 659 19.04 -12.33 -1.26
CA PHE A 659 19.13 -11.26 -0.27
C PHE A 659 18.32 -10.07 -0.71
N LYS A 660 17.71 -9.39 0.26
CA LYS A 660 17.18 -8.04 0.14
C LYS A 660 17.60 -7.21 1.34
N ILE A 661 17.71 -5.91 1.13
CA ILE A 661 18.18 -4.95 2.13
C ILE A 661 17.09 -3.91 2.36
N THR A 662 16.90 -3.54 3.62
CA THR A 662 16.11 -2.37 4.00
C THR A 662 16.96 -1.41 4.81
N ALA A 663 16.69 -0.12 4.71
CA ALA A 663 17.30 0.89 5.55
C ALA A 663 16.46 1.10 6.81
N LEU A 664 17.11 1.36 7.94
CA LEU A 664 16.50 1.42 9.26
C LEU A 664 16.94 2.66 10.05
N ASN A 665 15.99 3.31 10.74
CA ASN A 665 16.22 4.27 11.80
C ASN A 665 15.20 4.10 12.94
N LYS A 666 15.13 5.01 13.89
CA LYS A 666 14.16 4.96 14.99
C LYS A 666 12.71 5.22 14.54
N GLY A 667 12.49 5.74 13.35
CA GLY A 667 11.18 5.94 12.74
C GLY A 667 10.60 4.68 12.12
N GLY A 668 11.46 3.70 11.81
CA GLY A 668 11.07 2.42 11.23
C GLY A 668 11.95 1.99 10.06
N GLU A 669 11.46 1.01 9.31
CA GLU A 669 12.10 0.31 8.22
C GLU A 669 11.61 0.82 6.87
N SER A 670 12.51 0.99 5.90
CA SER A 670 12.19 1.33 4.51
C SER A 670 11.49 0.19 3.77
N PHE A 671 11.00 0.47 2.57
CA PHE A 671 10.72 -0.59 1.60
C PHE A 671 12.04 -1.29 1.22
N PRO A 672 11.98 -2.57 0.77
CA PRO A 672 13.17 -3.33 0.43
C PRO A 672 13.82 -2.86 -0.88
N SER A 673 15.12 -3.18 -1.02
CA SER A 673 15.81 -3.22 -2.30
C SER A 673 15.20 -4.28 -3.23
N GLU A 674 15.68 -4.33 -4.46
CA GLU A 674 15.55 -5.55 -5.28
C GLU A 674 16.17 -6.76 -4.58
N VAL A 675 15.76 -7.98 -5.01
CA VAL A 675 16.32 -9.23 -4.52
C VAL A 675 17.45 -9.67 -5.44
N LEU A 676 18.65 -9.79 -4.89
CA LEU A 676 19.80 -10.34 -5.59
C LEU A 676 20.17 -11.73 -5.04
N SER A 677 20.80 -12.54 -5.88
CA SER A 677 21.12 -13.94 -5.54
C SER A 677 22.56 -14.29 -5.85
N CYS A 678 23.13 -15.22 -5.07
CA CYS A 678 24.44 -15.80 -5.33
C CYS A 678 24.50 -17.26 -4.88
N GLY A 679 25.52 -17.98 -5.37
CA GLY A 679 25.78 -19.34 -4.98
C GLY A 679 27.12 -19.84 -5.51
N ILE A 680 27.74 -20.73 -4.77
CA ILE A 680 29.03 -21.36 -5.11
C ILE A 680 28.77 -22.81 -5.50
N SER A 681 29.12 -23.20 -6.71
CA SER A 681 29.09 -24.60 -7.16
C SER A 681 30.33 -25.37 -6.74
N SER A 682 30.16 -26.57 -6.18
CA SER A 682 31.27 -27.50 -5.87
C SER A 682 32.01 -28.00 -7.13
N LYS A 683 31.39 -27.88 -8.31
CA LYS A 683 31.93 -28.27 -9.63
C LYS A 683 32.19 -27.07 -10.53
N ASN A 684 32.55 -25.92 -9.94
CA ASN A 684 32.59 -24.64 -10.61
C ASN A 684 33.57 -24.60 -11.81
N LYS A 685 33.03 -24.25 -12.98
CA LYS A 685 33.79 -23.97 -14.23
C LYS A 685 33.97 -22.46 -14.48
N GLY A 686 33.41 -21.62 -13.61
CA GLY A 686 33.46 -20.18 -13.69
C GLY A 686 32.19 -19.56 -13.12
N THR A 687 32.26 -18.29 -12.77
CA THR A 687 31.14 -17.56 -12.15
C THR A 687 30.33 -16.82 -13.22
N ILE A 688 29.04 -17.06 -13.28
CA ILE A 688 28.08 -16.30 -14.12
C ILE A 688 27.64 -15.04 -13.37
N LEU A 689 27.67 -13.88 -14.04
CA LEU A 689 27.07 -12.66 -13.50
C LEU A 689 25.64 -12.52 -14.02
N ILE A 690 24.67 -12.45 -13.11
CA ILE A 690 23.27 -12.14 -13.40
C ILE A 690 23.08 -10.63 -13.18
N VAL A 691 22.65 -9.90 -14.21
CA VAL A 691 22.37 -8.46 -14.11
C VAL A 691 20.85 -8.24 -14.16
N ASN A 692 20.30 -7.68 -13.08
CA ASN A 692 18.89 -7.29 -13.05
C ASN A 692 18.72 -5.90 -13.67
N ALA A 693 18.35 -5.86 -14.95
CA ALA A 693 18.04 -4.65 -15.72
C ALA A 693 16.54 -4.46 -15.94
N PHE A 694 15.71 -5.29 -15.32
CA PHE A 694 14.25 -5.14 -15.34
C PHE A 694 13.79 -4.21 -14.22
N THR A 695 13.79 -2.91 -14.48
CA THR A 695 13.43 -1.85 -13.52
C THR A 695 12.07 -1.21 -13.80
N ARG A 696 11.37 -1.63 -14.87
CA ARG A 696 10.10 -1.05 -15.29
C ARG A 696 9.06 -1.12 -14.18
N LEU A 697 8.56 0.05 -13.79
CA LEU A 697 7.34 0.30 -13.04
C LEU A 697 6.53 1.33 -13.82
N GLU A 698 5.38 0.96 -14.33
CA GLU A 698 4.60 1.82 -15.23
C GLU A 698 3.12 1.44 -15.16
N GLY A 699 2.24 2.43 -15.33
CA GLY A 699 0.82 2.21 -15.53
C GLY A 699 0.52 1.57 -16.91
N PRO A 700 -0.75 1.28 -17.19
CA PRO A 700 -1.17 0.73 -18.48
C PRO A 700 -0.87 1.71 -19.61
N LYS A 701 -0.74 1.17 -20.85
CA LYS A 701 -0.48 1.98 -22.04
C LYS A 701 -1.53 3.07 -22.22
N THR A 702 -1.08 4.30 -22.33
CA THR A 702 -1.93 5.48 -22.48
C THR A 702 -2.26 5.74 -23.95
N ILE A 703 -3.53 6.06 -24.25
CA ILE A 703 -4.00 6.68 -25.49
C ILE A 703 -4.27 8.14 -25.16
N ASP A 704 -3.64 9.06 -25.87
CA ASP A 704 -3.71 10.50 -25.63
C ASP A 704 -3.59 11.24 -26.96
N THR A 705 -4.73 11.50 -27.61
CA THR A 705 -4.84 12.21 -28.88
C THR A 705 -5.79 13.40 -28.76
N SER A 706 -5.95 14.21 -29.78
CA SER A 706 -6.92 15.31 -29.79
C SER A 706 -8.37 14.86 -29.68
N SER A 707 -8.71 13.63 -30.13
CA SER A 707 -10.06 13.07 -30.12
C SER A 707 -10.30 12.03 -29.04
N ASP A 708 -9.25 11.32 -28.60
CA ASP A 708 -9.38 10.15 -27.75
C ASP A 708 -8.42 10.20 -26.57
N CYS A 709 -8.86 9.64 -25.42
CA CYS A 709 -8.00 9.45 -24.25
C CYS A 709 -8.41 8.25 -23.43
N GLY A 710 -7.43 7.65 -22.72
CA GLY A 710 -7.64 6.53 -21.84
C GLY A 710 -6.50 5.52 -21.84
N PHE A 711 -6.83 4.26 -21.55
CA PHE A 711 -5.84 3.19 -21.31
C PHE A 711 -6.12 1.94 -22.13
N ASP A 712 -5.13 1.52 -22.93
CA ASP A 712 -5.13 0.29 -23.69
C ASP A 712 -4.53 -0.86 -22.86
N ILE A 713 -5.34 -1.34 -21.88
CA ILE A 713 -4.94 -2.37 -20.93
C ILE A 713 -4.70 -3.71 -21.62
N GLU A 714 -5.43 -3.99 -22.70
CA GLU A 714 -5.34 -5.25 -23.45
C GLU A 714 -3.94 -5.40 -24.08
N SER A 715 -3.43 -4.37 -24.73
CA SER A 715 -2.12 -4.46 -25.38
C SER A 715 -0.95 -4.29 -24.40
N ASP A 716 -1.13 -3.52 -23.32
CA ASP A 716 -0.14 -3.40 -22.25
C ASP A 716 -0.78 -2.91 -20.94
N PRO A 717 -0.99 -3.81 -19.97
CA PRO A 717 -1.58 -3.46 -18.68
C PRO A 717 -0.66 -2.69 -17.77
N GLY A 718 0.58 -2.38 -18.21
CA GLY A 718 1.62 -1.81 -17.36
C GLY A 718 2.32 -2.87 -16.51
N VAL A 719 3.17 -2.38 -15.63
CA VAL A 719 3.92 -3.20 -14.65
C VAL A 719 3.83 -2.53 -13.29
N PRO A 720 2.86 -2.89 -12.46
CA PRO A 720 2.74 -2.37 -11.11
C PRO A 720 3.86 -2.89 -10.19
N TYR A 721 4.05 -2.27 -9.03
CA TYR A 721 4.91 -2.80 -7.97
C TYR A 721 4.22 -3.98 -7.25
N GLY A 722 4.83 -5.15 -7.31
CA GLY A 722 4.25 -6.36 -6.71
C GLY A 722 2.90 -6.73 -7.33
N ALA A 723 1.91 -7.06 -6.50
CA ALA A 723 0.57 -7.41 -6.94
C ALA A 723 -0.32 -6.18 -7.16
N PHE A 724 -1.33 -6.30 -8.03
CA PHE A 724 -2.31 -5.27 -8.34
C PHE A 724 -3.69 -5.89 -8.58
N ALA A 725 -4.68 -5.43 -7.84
CA ALA A 725 -6.06 -5.91 -7.89
C ALA A 725 -7.05 -4.80 -8.27
N GLY A 726 -6.62 -3.84 -9.11
CA GLY A 726 -7.37 -2.63 -9.40
C GLY A 726 -8.13 -2.61 -10.71
N PHE A 727 -7.96 -3.60 -11.60
CA PHE A 727 -8.68 -3.61 -12.88
C PHE A 727 -10.06 -4.26 -12.77
N CYS A 728 -11.06 -3.65 -13.40
CA CYS A 728 -12.37 -4.27 -13.63
C CYS A 728 -12.50 -4.84 -15.06
N GLY A 729 -11.87 -4.22 -16.06
CA GLY A 729 -11.96 -4.68 -17.46
C GLY A 729 -11.32 -3.70 -18.42
N ASN A 730 -11.34 -4.00 -19.71
CA ASN A 730 -10.81 -3.14 -20.76
C ASN A 730 -11.66 -1.88 -20.92
N GLN A 731 -11.03 -0.72 -21.15
CA GLN A 731 -11.73 0.48 -21.54
C GLN A 731 -12.40 0.29 -22.91
N ARG A 732 -13.62 0.79 -23.05
CA ARG A 732 -14.44 0.61 -24.27
C ARG A 732 -14.72 1.91 -25.00
N VAL A 733 -14.74 3.03 -24.31
CA VAL A 733 -15.02 4.36 -24.86
C VAL A 733 -13.85 5.29 -24.61
N PHE A 734 -13.25 5.80 -25.68
CA PHE A 734 -12.06 6.67 -25.62
C PHE A 734 -12.35 8.11 -26.01
N THR A 735 -13.52 8.42 -26.51
CA THR A 735 -13.89 9.72 -27.08
C THR A 735 -13.88 10.85 -26.04
N ARG A 736 -12.98 11.82 -26.16
CA ARG A 736 -12.83 12.98 -25.25
C ARG A 736 -14.08 13.83 -25.11
N SER A 737 -14.88 13.99 -26.18
CA SER A 737 -16.11 14.79 -26.13
C SER A 737 -17.17 14.24 -25.14
N ARG A 738 -17.00 13.00 -24.68
CA ARG A 738 -17.85 12.35 -23.67
C ARG A 738 -17.31 12.51 -22.24
N ALA A 739 -16.29 13.32 -22.04
CA ALA A 739 -15.78 13.62 -20.70
C ALA A 739 -16.88 14.17 -19.79
N GLY A 740 -16.96 13.66 -18.56
CA GLY A 740 -18.00 13.98 -17.58
C GLY A 740 -19.26 13.13 -17.66
N ASP A 741 -19.40 12.25 -18.65
CA ASP A 741 -20.48 11.26 -18.68
C ASP A 741 -20.08 10.04 -17.81
N GLU A 742 -20.72 9.92 -16.66
CA GLU A 742 -20.51 8.82 -15.69
C GLU A 742 -21.24 7.52 -16.06
N SER A 743 -22.04 7.55 -17.13
CA SER A 743 -22.77 6.36 -17.55
C SER A 743 -21.85 5.23 -17.97
N SER A 744 -22.37 4.00 -18.03
CA SER A 744 -21.63 2.83 -18.53
C SER A 744 -21.23 2.93 -20.00
N SER A 745 -21.63 3.99 -20.69
CA SER A 745 -21.27 4.30 -22.07
C SER A 745 -20.46 5.61 -22.21
N GLY A 746 -20.12 6.26 -21.09
CA GLY A 746 -19.34 7.50 -21.06
C GLY A 746 -17.85 7.31 -21.34
N LEU A 747 -17.11 8.40 -21.25
CA LEU A 747 -15.64 8.38 -21.38
C LEU A 747 -15.03 7.43 -20.36
N GLY A 748 -14.15 6.52 -20.84
CA GLY A 748 -13.49 5.55 -19.99
C GLY A 748 -14.37 4.38 -19.56
N ALA A 749 -15.61 4.27 -20.04
CA ALA A 749 -16.48 3.12 -19.78
C ALA A 749 -15.74 1.80 -20.04
N SER A 750 -15.89 0.85 -19.10
CA SER A 750 -15.05 -0.35 -19.09
C SER A 750 -15.86 -1.63 -18.95
N GLY A 751 -15.22 -2.76 -19.30
CA GLY A 751 -15.76 -4.10 -19.10
C GLY A 751 -15.67 -4.59 -17.66
N SER A 752 -15.93 -5.89 -17.49
CA SER A 752 -15.92 -6.59 -16.18
C SER A 752 -15.04 -7.84 -16.22
N GLU A 753 -14.28 -8.04 -17.27
CA GLU A 753 -13.53 -9.28 -17.54
C GLU A 753 -12.35 -9.51 -16.59
N TYR A 754 -11.94 -8.50 -15.81
CA TYR A 754 -10.84 -8.58 -14.85
C TYR A 754 -11.28 -8.45 -13.37
N GLU A 755 -12.59 -8.40 -13.10
CA GLU A 755 -13.11 -8.33 -11.73
C GLU A 755 -12.69 -9.56 -10.93
N GLY A 756 -12.10 -9.34 -9.76
CA GLY A 756 -11.59 -10.40 -8.90
C GLY A 756 -10.23 -10.98 -9.30
N ILE A 757 -9.62 -10.49 -10.40
CA ILE A 757 -8.30 -10.93 -10.83
C ILE A 757 -7.21 -10.10 -10.17
N VAL A 758 -6.22 -10.79 -9.61
CA VAL A 758 -4.96 -10.19 -9.15
C VAL A 758 -3.92 -10.33 -10.25
N MET A 759 -3.35 -9.23 -10.69
CA MET A 759 -2.23 -9.20 -11.62
C MET A 759 -0.91 -9.06 -10.85
N MET A 760 0.08 -9.91 -11.17
CA MET A 760 1.43 -9.71 -10.71
C MET A 760 2.18 -8.73 -11.62
N GLY A 761 2.90 -7.79 -11.03
CA GLY A 761 3.81 -6.87 -11.70
C GLY A 761 5.28 -7.17 -11.41
N ASN A 762 6.10 -6.12 -11.25
CA ASN A 762 7.51 -6.28 -10.92
C ASN A 762 7.68 -6.56 -9.42
N THR A 763 8.15 -7.75 -9.10
CA THR A 763 8.49 -8.18 -7.73
C THR A 763 9.96 -7.91 -7.38
N PHE A 764 10.77 -7.54 -8.37
CA PHE A 764 12.22 -7.39 -8.26
C PHE A 764 12.95 -8.65 -7.76
N ASP A 765 12.39 -9.84 -7.95
CA ASP A 765 12.89 -11.13 -7.44
C ASP A 765 13.29 -12.12 -8.56
N TYR A 766 13.54 -11.62 -9.76
CA TYR A 766 13.82 -12.46 -10.93
C TYR A 766 15.23 -13.06 -10.95
N PRO A 767 16.27 -12.41 -10.38
CA PRO A 767 17.59 -13.04 -10.26
C PRO A 767 17.56 -14.39 -9.55
N ALA A 768 16.64 -14.60 -8.60
CA ALA A 768 16.50 -15.88 -7.91
C ALA A 768 16.00 -17.02 -8.83
N ILE A 769 15.18 -16.72 -9.83
CA ILE A 769 14.68 -17.71 -10.79
C ILE A 769 15.85 -18.21 -11.67
N HIS A 770 16.62 -17.28 -12.24
CA HIS A 770 17.82 -17.57 -13.01
C HIS A 770 18.87 -18.31 -12.17
N ALA A 771 19.11 -17.83 -10.95
CA ALA A 771 20.04 -18.43 -9.99
C ALA A 771 19.73 -19.90 -9.68
N ASN A 772 18.46 -20.21 -9.40
CA ASN A 772 18.03 -21.58 -9.15
C ASN A 772 18.24 -22.48 -10.39
N ALA A 773 18.00 -21.96 -11.60
CA ALA A 773 18.21 -22.70 -12.84
C ALA A 773 19.72 -22.97 -13.08
N ILE A 774 20.58 -21.97 -12.87
CA ILE A 774 22.03 -22.10 -13.00
C ILE A 774 22.58 -23.10 -11.98
N MET A 775 22.19 -23.01 -10.70
CA MET A 775 22.66 -23.93 -9.66
C MET A 775 22.26 -25.38 -9.96
N ARG A 776 21.04 -25.61 -10.44
CA ARG A 776 20.58 -26.94 -10.85
C ARG A 776 21.32 -27.48 -12.07
N SER A 777 22.01 -26.64 -12.87
CA SER A 777 22.92 -27.10 -13.91
C SER A 777 24.18 -27.75 -13.30
N GLY A 778 24.56 -27.38 -12.10
CA GLY A 778 25.60 -27.96 -11.30
C GLY A 778 27.03 -27.62 -11.76
N SER A 779 27.21 -26.74 -12.76
CA SER A 779 28.52 -26.53 -13.40
C SER A 779 29.10 -25.12 -13.18
N HIS A 780 28.36 -24.17 -12.64
CA HIS A 780 28.80 -22.78 -12.46
C HIS A 780 28.40 -22.22 -11.09
N SER A 781 29.28 -21.42 -10.51
CA SER A 781 28.92 -20.44 -9.50
C SER A 781 28.20 -19.26 -10.16
N PHE A 782 27.53 -18.45 -9.38
CA PHE A 782 26.89 -17.24 -9.90
C PHE A 782 26.82 -16.16 -8.84
N THR A 783 26.77 -14.91 -9.29
CA THR A 783 26.50 -13.74 -8.47
C THR A 783 25.57 -12.82 -9.23
N SER A 784 24.98 -11.83 -8.56
CA SER A 784 24.09 -10.88 -9.22
C SER A 784 24.30 -9.44 -8.77
N CYS A 785 23.89 -8.50 -9.62
CA CYS A 785 23.92 -7.08 -9.34
C CYS A 785 22.73 -6.35 -9.98
N SER A 786 22.41 -5.15 -9.46
CA SER A 786 21.49 -4.22 -10.11
C SER A 786 22.12 -3.61 -11.37
N GLU A 787 21.30 -3.11 -12.29
CA GLU A 787 21.76 -2.34 -13.44
C GLU A 787 22.58 -1.12 -13.00
N LYS A 788 22.12 -0.40 -11.97
CA LYS A 788 22.84 0.77 -11.42
C LYS A 788 24.23 0.40 -10.90
N SER A 789 24.35 -0.76 -10.26
CA SER A 789 25.64 -1.28 -9.78
C SER A 789 26.60 -1.60 -10.91
N LEU A 790 26.09 -2.13 -12.04
CA LEU A 790 26.88 -2.31 -13.25
C LEU A 790 27.36 -0.96 -13.79
N LEU A 791 26.48 0.03 -13.91
CA LEU A 791 26.78 1.38 -14.41
C LEU A 791 27.81 2.11 -13.53
N SER A 792 27.78 1.89 -12.22
CA SER A 792 28.74 2.47 -11.27
C SER A 792 30.12 1.79 -11.31
N GLY A 793 30.31 0.75 -12.12
CA GLY A 793 31.58 0.05 -12.27
C GLY A 793 31.94 -0.89 -11.11
N LYS A 794 30.99 -1.26 -10.25
CA LYS A 794 31.20 -2.23 -9.16
C LYS A 794 31.53 -3.63 -9.69
N HIS A 795 31.19 -3.94 -10.96
CA HIS A 795 31.50 -5.20 -11.63
C HIS A 795 32.31 -4.97 -12.90
N ASN A 796 33.49 -5.61 -12.99
CA ASN A 796 34.23 -5.73 -14.25
C ASN A 796 33.71 -6.95 -15.02
N LEU A 797 32.95 -6.75 -16.10
CA LEU A 797 32.33 -7.83 -16.88
C LEU A 797 33.35 -8.85 -17.40
N HIS A 798 34.60 -8.42 -17.74
CA HIS A 798 35.66 -9.32 -18.23
C HIS A 798 36.13 -10.35 -17.20
N SER A 799 35.76 -10.19 -15.94
CA SER A 799 36.01 -11.18 -14.88
C SER A 799 35.04 -12.36 -14.90
N TYR A 800 33.99 -12.28 -15.72
CA TYR A 800 32.93 -13.29 -15.79
C TYR A 800 32.92 -13.95 -17.15
N PRO A 801 32.97 -15.31 -17.23
CA PRO A 801 32.93 -16.02 -18.50
C PRO A 801 31.60 -15.89 -19.23
N ILE A 802 30.51 -15.71 -18.49
CA ILE A 802 29.15 -15.55 -19.00
C ILE A 802 28.43 -14.44 -18.21
N VAL A 803 27.69 -13.58 -18.90
CA VAL A 803 26.79 -12.57 -18.32
C VAL A 803 25.36 -12.87 -18.76
N ASP A 804 24.46 -12.96 -17.78
CA ASP A 804 23.03 -13.21 -17.95
C ASP A 804 22.24 -11.91 -17.66
N MET A 805 21.61 -11.33 -18.69
CA MET A 805 20.92 -10.06 -18.63
C MET A 805 19.41 -10.24 -18.57
N ILE A 806 18.80 -9.83 -17.46
CA ILE A 806 17.35 -9.84 -17.26
C ILE A 806 16.78 -8.48 -17.61
N TYR A 807 16.12 -8.37 -18.74
CA TYR A 807 15.40 -7.16 -19.16
C TYR A 807 13.88 -7.25 -19.00
N GLY A 808 13.34 -8.47 -18.82
CA GLY A 808 11.90 -8.65 -18.65
C GLY A 808 11.07 -8.03 -19.79
N VAL A 809 10.09 -7.22 -19.42
CA VAL A 809 9.27 -6.40 -20.34
C VAL A 809 9.69 -4.92 -20.30
N GLN A 810 10.99 -4.65 -20.14
CA GLN A 810 11.57 -3.30 -20.14
C GLN A 810 11.28 -2.58 -21.46
N LYS A 811 10.86 -1.30 -21.40
CA LYS A 811 10.64 -0.45 -22.57
C LYS A 811 11.74 0.58 -22.75
N ASN A 812 12.15 1.20 -21.66
CA ASN A 812 13.17 2.24 -21.63
C ASN A 812 14.52 1.64 -21.28
N PHE A 813 15.23 1.13 -22.28
CA PHE A 813 16.56 0.54 -22.10
C PHE A 813 17.60 1.65 -21.89
N ASN A 814 18.51 1.43 -20.96
CA ASN A 814 19.61 2.33 -20.71
C ASN A 814 20.68 2.18 -21.81
N SER A 815 20.95 3.23 -22.58
CA SER A 815 21.93 3.21 -23.68
C SER A 815 23.36 2.95 -23.20
N GLN A 816 23.72 3.41 -22.00
CA GLN A 816 25.03 3.15 -21.41
C GLN A 816 25.19 1.68 -21.03
N THR A 817 24.14 1.04 -20.47
CA THR A 817 24.12 -0.40 -20.23
C THR A 817 24.30 -1.16 -21.53
N ASN A 818 23.55 -0.82 -22.57
CA ASN A 818 23.69 -1.44 -23.90
C ASN A 818 25.13 -1.34 -24.41
N SER A 819 25.74 -0.16 -24.34
CA SER A 819 27.13 0.06 -24.80
C SER A 819 28.15 -0.80 -24.00
N ILE A 820 27.97 -0.91 -22.68
CA ILE A 820 28.82 -1.75 -21.83
C ILE A 820 28.73 -3.22 -22.24
N ILE A 821 27.50 -3.72 -22.46
CA ILE A 821 27.25 -5.11 -22.86
C ILE A 821 27.77 -5.40 -24.27
N GLU A 822 27.56 -4.49 -25.23
CA GLU A 822 28.10 -4.61 -26.59
C GLU A 822 29.63 -4.63 -26.60
N ASN A 823 30.27 -3.75 -25.81
CA ASN A 823 31.72 -3.75 -25.66
C ASN A 823 32.26 -5.07 -25.06
N TYR A 824 31.60 -5.57 -24.01
CA TYR A 824 31.92 -6.87 -23.42
C TYR A 824 31.82 -7.99 -24.45
N TYR A 825 30.75 -8.03 -25.23
CA TYR A 825 30.55 -9.01 -26.30
C TYR A 825 31.61 -8.90 -27.40
N ASN A 826 31.91 -7.69 -27.89
CA ASN A 826 32.90 -7.46 -28.94
C ASN A 826 34.31 -7.89 -28.53
N ASN A 827 34.61 -7.83 -27.24
CA ASN A 827 35.88 -8.28 -26.65
C ASN A 827 35.89 -9.78 -26.24
N GLY A 828 34.99 -10.59 -26.79
CA GLY A 828 35.00 -12.05 -26.58
C GLY A 828 34.05 -12.54 -25.48
N GLY A 829 33.34 -11.68 -24.78
CA GLY A 829 32.40 -12.04 -23.74
C GLY A 829 31.23 -12.89 -24.25
N LYS A 830 30.65 -13.71 -23.37
CA LYS A 830 29.52 -14.61 -23.68
C LYS A 830 28.26 -14.16 -22.94
N LEU A 831 27.12 -14.22 -23.63
CA LEU A 831 25.87 -13.60 -23.14
C LEU A 831 24.67 -14.54 -23.21
N ILE A 832 23.81 -14.41 -22.18
CA ILE A 832 22.38 -14.79 -22.22
C ILE A 832 21.58 -13.50 -22.08
N LEU A 833 20.69 -13.23 -23.03
CA LEU A 833 19.86 -12.02 -23.05
C LEU A 833 18.39 -12.41 -23.10
N SER A 834 17.57 -11.96 -22.15
CA SER A 834 16.13 -12.20 -22.11
C SER A 834 15.33 -10.89 -22.07
N ALA A 835 14.55 -10.62 -23.11
CA ALA A 835 13.75 -9.42 -23.26
C ALA A 835 12.54 -9.62 -24.16
N ALA A 836 11.40 -9.03 -23.82
CA ALA A 836 10.20 -9.06 -24.65
C ALA A 836 10.01 -7.84 -25.57
N ASN A 837 10.85 -6.81 -25.45
CA ASN A 837 10.72 -5.56 -26.21
C ASN A 837 11.99 -5.24 -27.00
N ASN A 838 11.84 -4.35 -27.97
CA ASN A 838 12.96 -3.83 -28.75
C ASN A 838 13.65 -2.69 -27.99
N GLY A 839 14.99 -2.63 -28.06
CA GLY A 839 15.78 -1.54 -27.47
C GLY A 839 16.96 -2.03 -26.63
N GLY A 840 17.11 -3.33 -26.43
CA GLY A 840 18.31 -3.94 -25.83
C GLY A 840 19.51 -3.88 -26.77
N PRO A 841 20.69 -4.40 -26.33
CA PRO A 841 21.93 -4.35 -27.12
C PRO A 841 21.77 -5.05 -28.47
N SER A 842 22.39 -4.50 -29.52
CA SER A 842 22.32 -5.00 -30.89
C SER A 842 23.25 -6.21 -31.07
N ILE A 843 22.85 -7.38 -30.55
CA ILE A 843 23.65 -8.60 -30.58
C ILE A 843 22.91 -9.71 -31.35
N GLY A 844 23.57 -10.23 -32.36
CA GLY A 844 23.15 -11.43 -33.10
C GLY A 844 21.99 -11.25 -34.06
N GLY A 845 21.36 -10.12 -34.14
CA GLY A 845 20.19 -9.86 -35.00
C GLY A 845 19.27 -8.78 -34.46
N ASN A 846 18.13 -8.59 -35.10
CA ASN A 846 17.17 -7.53 -34.78
C ASN A 846 15.83 -8.08 -34.30
N VAL A 847 15.04 -7.23 -33.65
CA VAL A 847 13.61 -7.48 -33.44
C VAL A 847 12.88 -7.09 -34.73
N SER A 848 12.16 -8.05 -35.33
CA SER A 848 11.41 -7.87 -36.58
C SER A 848 9.91 -7.64 -36.37
N GLY A 849 9.43 -7.80 -35.14
CA GLY A 849 8.02 -7.66 -34.78
C GLY A 849 7.71 -8.23 -33.41
N SER A 850 6.44 -8.40 -33.12
CA SER A 850 5.94 -9.04 -31.91
C SER A 850 4.82 -10.04 -32.23
N ILE A 851 4.62 -11.00 -31.32
CA ILE A 851 3.52 -11.96 -31.41
C ILE A 851 2.23 -11.28 -30.94
N ALA A 852 1.20 -11.32 -31.80
CA ALA A 852 -0.11 -10.76 -31.46
C ALA A 852 -0.69 -11.45 -30.20
N GLU A 853 -1.38 -10.68 -29.38
CA GLU A 853 -1.90 -11.09 -28.06
C GLU A 853 -2.77 -12.35 -28.10
N LYS A 854 -3.62 -12.49 -29.12
CA LYS A 854 -4.54 -13.64 -29.29
C LYS A 854 -3.86 -14.92 -29.82
N SER A 855 -2.54 -14.89 -30.06
CA SER A 855 -1.79 -16.05 -30.52
C SER A 855 -1.46 -16.98 -29.35
N SER A 856 -1.09 -18.23 -29.67
CA SER A 856 -0.68 -19.23 -28.67
C SER A 856 0.52 -18.75 -27.83
N SER A 857 0.53 -19.12 -26.54
CA SER A 857 1.65 -18.90 -25.62
C SER A 857 2.80 -19.90 -25.79
N THR A 858 2.61 -20.94 -26.66
CA THR A 858 3.51 -22.08 -26.77
C THR A 858 4.73 -21.79 -27.62
N ILE A 859 5.89 -22.18 -27.09
CA ILE A 859 7.22 -22.06 -27.71
C ILE A 859 7.87 -23.42 -27.73
N SER A 860 8.56 -23.74 -28.84
CA SER A 860 9.24 -25.05 -29.03
C SER A 860 10.65 -24.88 -29.56
N GLY A 861 11.56 -25.78 -29.17
CA GLY A 861 12.95 -25.83 -29.59
C GLY A 861 13.87 -26.45 -28.52
N CYS A 862 15.11 -26.70 -28.82
CA CYS A 862 16.06 -27.37 -27.94
C CYS A 862 15.54 -28.70 -27.35
N GLY A 863 14.65 -29.38 -28.06
CA GLY A 863 14.03 -30.64 -27.61
C GLY A 863 12.91 -30.50 -26.59
N ILE A 864 12.40 -29.31 -26.33
CA ILE A 864 11.33 -29.04 -25.36
C ILE A 864 10.26 -28.12 -25.90
N THR A 865 9.07 -28.23 -25.33
CA THR A 865 7.92 -27.33 -25.58
C THR A 865 7.42 -26.78 -24.24
N PHE A 866 7.08 -25.50 -24.19
CA PHE A 866 6.63 -24.81 -22.98
C PHE A 866 5.74 -23.61 -23.32
N ASP A 867 5.05 -23.09 -22.31
CA ASP A 867 4.23 -21.89 -22.39
C ASP A 867 4.82 -20.76 -21.54
N ILE A 868 4.48 -19.50 -21.88
CA ILE A 868 4.81 -18.29 -21.11
C ILE A 868 3.54 -17.59 -20.62
N TYR A 869 3.63 -16.83 -19.53
CA TYR A 869 2.52 -16.02 -19.02
C TYR A 869 2.24 -14.84 -19.95
N ARG A 870 1.22 -14.96 -20.79
CA ARG A 870 0.82 -13.90 -21.72
C ARG A 870 -0.37 -13.06 -21.24
N LYS A 871 -1.11 -13.52 -20.25
CA LYS A 871 -2.28 -12.86 -19.67
C LYS A 871 -2.02 -12.50 -18.23
N MET A 872 -2.81 -11.55 -17.70
CA MET A 872 -2.79 -11.21 -16.28
C MET A 872 -3.01 -12.46 -15.44
N ASN A 873 -2.17 -12.62 -14.42
CA ASN A 873 -2.19 -13.78 -13.52
C ASN A 873 -1.50 -13.42 -12.19
N PRO A 874 -1.73 -14.19 -11.11
CA PRO A 874 -1.15 -13.90 -9.80
C PRO A 874 0.28 -14.45 -9.58
N HIS A 875 0.89 -15.10 -10.57
CA HIS A 875 2.17 -15.81 -10.39
C HIS A 875 3.38 -15.04 -10.92
N SER A 876 3.20 -14.35 -12.06
CA SER A 876 4.26 -13.57 -12.72
C SER A 876 3.65 -12.41 -13.50
N TYR A 877 4.46 -11.41 -13.81
CA TYR A 877 4.04 -10.40 -14.77
C TYR A 877 3.73 -11.03 -16.13
N CYS A 878 2.80 -10.42 -16.86
CA CYS A 878 2.42 -10.93 -18.18
C CYS A 878 3.29 -10.35 -19.29
N VAL A 879 3.44 -11.11 -20.37
CA VAL A 879 4.15 -10.75 -21.59
C VAL A 879 3.16 -10.75 -22.77
N PRO A 880 2.33 -9.70 -22.93
CA PRO A 880 1.29 -9.71 -23.94
C PRO A 880 1.81 -9.85 -25.37
N ALA A 881 2.95 -9.21 -25.65
CA ALA A 881 3.54 -9.10 -26.98
C ALA A 881 5.04 -9.46 -26.99
N PRO A 882 5.41 -10.75 -26.84
CA PRO A 882 6.80 -11.18 -26.93
C PRO A 882 7.38 -10.87 -28.31
N SER A 883 8.69 -10.59 -28.38
CA SER A 883 9.37 -10.17 -29.60
C SER A 883 9.63 -11.32 -30.57
N VAL A 884 9.47 -11.06 -31.86
CA VAL A 884 9.94 -11.91 -32.94
C VAL A 884 11.35 -11.48 -33.32
N LEU A 885 12.30 -12.41 -33.33
CA LEU A 885 13.69 -12.15 -33.65
C LEU A 885 14.02 -12.49 -35.11
N SER A 886 14.90 -11.68 -35.73
CA SER A 886 15.45 -11.93 -37.04
C SER A 886 16.96 -12.16 -36.91
N PRO A 887 17.51 -13.36 -37.17
CA PRO A 887 18.92 -13.65 -36.99
C PRO A 887 19.78 -12.84 -37.96
N GLY A 888 20.91 -12.34 -37.50
CA GLY A 888 21.97 -11.81 -38.32
C GLY A 888 22.80 -12.91 -38.98
N ASN A 889 23.82 -12.53 -39.75
CA ASN A 889 24.59 -13.45 -40.60
C ASN A 889 25.23 -14.65 -39.87
N ASP A 890 25.50 -14.51 -38.56
CA ASP A 890 26.21 -15.51 -37.77
C ASP A 890 25.33 -16.18 -36.70
N ALA A 891 24.04 -15.87 -36.69
CA ALA A 891 23.11 -16.38 -35.70
C ALA A 891 22.14 -17.40 -36.31
N VAL A 892 21.75 -18.38 -35.54
CA VAL A 892 20.74 -19.39 -35.93
C VAL A 892 19.55 -19.35 -35.00
N PRO A 893 18.32 -19.60 -35.49
CA PRO A 893 17.15 -19.75 -34.63
C PRO A 893 17.24 -21.05 -33.83
N ILE A 894 16.95 -21.00 -32.54
CA ILE A 894 16.96 -22.18 -31.64
C ILE A 894 15.62 -22.44 -30.98
N LEU A 895 14.73 -21.43 -30.89
CA LEU A 895 13.34 -21.57 -30.42
C LEU A 895 12.39 -20.89 -31.40
N THR A 896 11.19 -21.42 -31.54
CA THR A 896 10.12 -20.91 -32.43
C THR A 896 8.80 -20.80 -31.67
N TYR A 897 8.04 -19.75 -31.97
CA TYR A 897 6.63 -19.66 -31.60
C TYR A 897 5.79 -20.61 -32.41
N SER A 898 4.57 -20.90 -31.96
CA SER A 898 3.64 -21.81 -32.64
C SER A 898 3.30 -21.41 -34.09
N ASN A 899 3.47 -20.14 -34.47
CA ASN A 899 3.27 -19.63 -35.84
C ASN A 899 4.53 -19.75 -36.72
N GLY A 900 5.61 -20.38 -36.24
CA GLY A 900 6.88 -20.55 -36.94
C GLY A 900 7.85 -19.36 -36.87
N SER A 901 7.45 -18.23 -36.24
CA SER A 901 8.35 -17.08 -36.01
C SER A 901 9.42 -17.42 -34.97
N TYR A 902 10.58 -16.78 -35.02
CA TYR A 902 11.69 -17.08 -34.14
C TYR A 902 11.53 -16.40 -32.76
N ALA A 903 11.49 -17.24 -31.73
CA ALA A 903 11.41 -16.83 -30.33
C ALA A 903 12.80 -16.68 -29.67
N ALA A 904 13.81 -17.40 -30.19
CA ALA A 904 15.20 -17.22 -29.75
C ALA A 904 16.17 -17.47 -30.88
N ILE A 905 17.29 -16.75 -30.84
CA ILE A 905 18.44 -16.88 -31.73
C ILE A 905 19.72 -17.05 -30.93
N ALA A 906 20.69 -17.75 -31.50
CA ALA A 906 21.95 -17.99 -30.82
C ALA A 906 23.14 -18.11 -31.80
N LYS A 907 24.36 -17.90 -31.26
CA LYS A 907 25.63 -18.22 -31.88
C LYS A 907 26.42 -19.11 -30.95
N GLN A 908 26.80 -20.29 -31.42
CA GLN A 908 27.58 -21.25 -30.64
C GLN A 908 28.85 -20.59 -30.07
N GLY A 909 29.15 -20.91 -28.82
CA GLY A 909 30.27 -20.35 -28.09
C GLY A 909 30.19 -18.85 -27.76
N ARG A 910 29.10 -18.15 -28.08
CA ARG A 910 29.02 -16.69 -27.95
C ARG A 910 27.78 -16.15 -27.22
N PHE A 911 26.60 -16.47 -27.68
CA PHE A 911 25.38 -15.91 -27.07
C PHE A 911 24.13 -16.74 -27.32
N VAL A 912 23.14 -16.54 -26.44
CA VAL A 912 21.73 -16.85 -26.62
C VAL A 912 20.91 -15.58 -26.36
N ARG A 913 20.00 -15.22 -27.30
CA ARG A 913 19.06 -14.11 -27.16
C ARG A 913 17.64 -14.60 -27.29
N LEU A 914 16.81 -14.28 -26.29
CA LEU A 914 15.39 -14.60 -26.22
C LEU A 914 14.55 -13.37 -26.58
N GLY A 915 13.47 -13.55 -27.32
CA GLY A 915 12.44 -12.56 -27.58
C GLY A 915 11.36 -12.51 -26.50
N PHE A 916 11.58 -13.20 -25.39
CA PHE A 916 10.71 -13.24 -24.21
C PHE A 916 11.58 -13.38 -22.95
N PRO A 917 11.06 -12.95 -21.78
CA PRO A 917 11.75 -13.15 -20.51
C PRO A 917 11.78 -14.62 -20.09
N LEU A 918 12.93 -15.14 -19.70
CA LEU A 918 13.10 -16.53 -19.26
C LEU A 918 12.21 -16.85 -18.05
N GLU A 919 12.09 -15.93 -17.13
CA GLU A 919 11.30 -16.03 -15.91
C GLU A 919 9.77 -16.01 -16.16
N SER A 920 9.34 -15.68 -17.37
CA SER A 920 7.92 -15.74 -17.77
C SER A 920 7.43 -17.14 -18.14
N ILE A 921 8.32 -18.13 -18.17
CA ILE A 921 7.97 -19.53 -18.47
C ILE A 921 7.13 -20.11 -17.32
N THR A 922 6.01 -20.75 -17.66
CA THR A 922 5.04 -21.26 -16.67
C THR A 922 5.56 -22.45 -15.86
N ASP A 923 6.40 -23.30 -16.45
CA ASP A 923 6.99 -24.48 -15.81
C ASP A 923 8.45 -24.23 -15.41
N LYS A 924 8.70 -24.14 -14.11
CA LYS A 924 10.02 -23.91 -13.52
C LYS A 924 11.07 -24.99 -13.91
N ASN A 925 10.64 -26.23 -14.20
CA ASN A 925 11.55 -27.28 -14.66
C ASN A 925 12.02 -27.02 -16.10
N LYS A 926 11.18 -26.41 -16.93
CA LYS A 926 11.53 -26.02 -18.29
C LYS A 926 12.56 -24.88 -18.29
N ILE A 927 12.45 -23.93 -17.35
CA ILE A 927 13.48 -22.89 -17.14
C ILE A 927 14.84 -23.55 -16.90
N THR A 928 14.93 -24.52 -15.99
CA THR A 928 16.16 -25.25 -15.69
C THR A 928 16.71 -26.01 -16.91
N GLN A 929 15.84 -26.69 -17.66
CA GLN A 929 16.25 -27.43 -18.87
C GLN A 929 16.81 -26.50 -19.95
N LEU A 930 16.16 -25.35 -20.18
CA LEU A 930 16.61 -24.34 -21.15
C LEU A 930 17.92 -23.69 -20.72
N THR A 931 18.04 -23.28 -19.46
CA THR A 931 19.25 -22.68 -18.92
C THR A 931 20.45 -23.61 -19.09
N ASN A 932 20.26 -24.91 -18.82
CA ASN A 932 21.27 -25.94 -19.07
C ASN A 932 21.68 -26.04 -20.55
N ALA A 933 20.70 -26.04 -21.44
CA ALA A 933 20.93 -26.11 -22.89
C ALA A 933 21.70 -24.85 -23.37
N PHE A 934 21.31 -23.67 -22.87
CA PHE A 934 21.95 -22.40 -23.24
C PHE A 934 23.41 -22.31 -22.74
N ILE A 935 23.67 -22.67 -21.47
CA ILE A 935 25.04 -22.68 -20.93
C ILE A 935 25.91 -23.61 -21.77
N LYS A 936 25.48 -24.85 -22.05
CA LYS A 936 26.23 -25.81 -22.89
C LYS A 936 26.48 -25.33 -24.33
N TYR A 937 25.54 -24.56 -24.87
CA TYR A 937 25.62 -24.05 -26.24
C TYR A 937 26.64 -22.90 -26.35
N ILE A 938 26.78 -22.10 -25.30
CA ILE A 938 27.71 -20.96 -25.28
C ILE A 938 29.07 -21.26 -24.62
N GLU A 939 29.25 -22.38 -23.90
CA GLU A 939 30.54 -22.92 -23.47
C GLU A 939 31.38 -23.39 -24.65
#